data_8e408548dce3260b1086c350eb5ce6e9
#
_entry.id   8e408548dce3260b1086c350eb5ce6e9
#
_cell.length_a   1.000
_cell.length_b   1.000
_cell.length_c   1.000
_cell.angle_alpha   90.00
_cell.angle_beta   90.00
_cell.angle_gamma   90.00
#
_symmetry.space_group_name_H-M   'P 1'
#
loop_
_entity.id
_entity.type
_entity.pdbx_description
1 polymer ?
#
loop_
_entity_poly.entity_id
_entity_poly.type
_entity_poly.pdbx_seq_one_letter_code
_entity_poly.pdbx_strand_id
1 'polypeptide(L)'
;MLGVITDVRYPRNGKKDSLAGIKLCSEIRKKDPFVPLIIQSSETENQVYANRYAASFVDKNSKKMDVDLQRIVSDNFGFGDFIFRNPTTNAEVAKVRNLKDLQNIIYSVPSESLLYHISRNHISRWLYSRAMFPVAEFLRQITFDEVVDIDIYRKIIFEAIVKYRKMKNQGVVAVFKRDRFDRYSNFARIGDGSLGGKGRGLAFIDNMVKRHPQFDEFDNAKVAIPKTVVLCTDIFDEFMESNNLYQVALSDVDDDTILKYFLRAKLPERLVEDFFTFFDVVKSPIAIRSSSLLEDSHYQPFAGIYSTYMIPYLDDKYEMLRMLSDSIKGVYASVFYSDSKSYMQATSNFIDQEKMAVILQEVVGNQYGDRYYPSMSGVARSLNYYPIGDEKPEEGTVNIALGLGKYIVDGGMTLRFSPYHPHQILQTSELDIALKETQTRFYALDLKNIGQDFSIDDGFNLLKLPVKEAENDGSLRYLASTFDPYDQVIRDGIYPGGRKLITFANILQHDVFPLAEILKLAMKYGEEEMRRPVEIEFAATMSTEMDKSGTFYLLQIRPIVDSKQVLDEDLSLVKAEKTLLASNHALGHGIMNDVYDIVYVKTDNYSASHNQDIAYEIEKLNKEFLDKNQNYILVGPGRWGSSDTWLGIPVKWPHISAAKVIVEAGLTNYRVDPSQGTHFFQNLTSFGVGYFTINSYMNDGIYDQDFLNDKEPAFETKYLRHIHFDKPLIVKIDGMKNIGVVMKPE
;
A
#
# COMPACT_ATOMS: atom_id res chain seq x y z
N MET A 1 -19.26 29.97 24.88
CA MET A 1 -19.86 31.32 24.59
C MET A 1 -18.75 32.19 24.04
N LEU A 2 -18.95 32.81 22.85
CA LEU A 2 -17.94 33.67 22.21
C LEU A 2 -17.86 35.05 22.82
N GLY A 3 -19.01 35.58 23.20
CA GLY A 3 -19.14 36.85 23.83
C GLY A 3 -20.59 37.19 24.12
N VAL A 4 -20.87 38.33 24.74
CA VAL A 4 -22.22 38.81 25.05
C VAL A 4 -22.39 40.24 24.60
N ILE A 5 -23.48 40.51 23.87
CA ILE A 5 -23.93 41.83 23.49
C ILE A 5 -25.17 42.13 24.32
N THR A 6 -25.20 43.21 25.04
CA THR A 6 -26.33 43.57 25.89
C THR A 6 -26.67 45.05 25.79
N ASP A 7 -27.97 45.34 25.86
CA ASP A 7 -28.44 46.68 26.16
C ASP A 7 -28.26 47.01 27.64
N VAL A 8 -28.14 48.27 27.97
CA VAL A 8 -28.13 48.72 29.37
C VAL A 8 -29.49 48.48 30.03
N ARG A 9 -30.58 48.69 29.29
CA ARG A 9 -31.98 48.69 29.80
C ARG A 9 -32.83 47.65 29.07
N TYR A 10 -33.36 46.66 29.79
CA TYR A 10 -34.38 45.74 29.31
C TYR A 10 -35.23 45.21 30.46
N PRO A 11 -36.45 44.70 30.20
CA PRO A 11 -37.27 44.10 31.21
C PRO A 11 -36.64 42.87 31.84
N ARG A 12 -36.60 42.81 33.19
CA ARG A 12 -36.16 41.63 33.95
C ARG A 12 -37.35 41.16 34.78
N ASN A 13 -37.72 39.87 34.65
CA ASN A 13 -38.89 39.28 35.30
C ASN A 13 -40.20 40.09 35.12
N GLY A 14 -40.40 40.63 33.91
CA GLY A 14 -41.58 41.42 33.57
C GLY A 14 -41.58 42.88 34.09
N LYS A 15 -40.56 43.33 34.80
CA LYS A 15 -40.42 44.70 35.32
C LYS A 15 -39.30 45.44 34.58
N LYS A 16 -39.55 46.73 34.24
CA LYS A 16 -38.52 47.61 33.67
C LYS A 16 -37.34 47.72 34.65
N ASP A 17 -36.13 47.37 34.18
CA ASP A 17 -34.87 47.53 34.94
C ASP A 17 -33.91 48.37 34.13
N SER A 18 -33.60 49.57 34.65
CA SER A 18 -32.75 50.57 33.96
C SER A 18 -31.28 50.17 33.94
N LEU A 19 -30.84 49.15 34.67
CA LEU A 19 -29.48 48.66 34.78
C LEU A 19 -29.38 47.15 34.56
N ALA A 20 -30.35 46.56 33.90
CA ALA A 20 -30.42 45.11 33.68
C ALA A 20 -29.16 44.54 33.00
N GLY A 21 -28.68 45.21 31.94
CA GLY A 21 -27.45 44.82 31.23
C GLY A 21 -26.18 44.96 32.06
N ILE A 22 -26.14 45.98 32.89
CA ILE A 22 -25.00 46.22 33.80
C ILE A 22 -24.93 45.11 34.87
N LYS A 23 -26.09 44.73 35.45
CA LYS A 23 -26.19 43.59 36.37
C LYS A 23 -25.75 42.29 35.69
N LEU A 24 -26.18 42.06 34.45
CA LEU A 24 -25.74 40.91 33.65
C LEU A 24 -24.21 40.88 33.45
N CYS A 25 -23.62 42.01 33.07
CA CYS A 25 -22.17 42.12 32.93
C CYS A 25 -21.44 41.80 34.24
N SER A 26 -21.97 42.31 35.37
CA SER A 26 -21.41 42.00 36.69
C SER A 26 -21.42 40.49 37.02
N GLU A 27 -22.55 39.81 36.75
CA GLU A 27 -22.68 38.40 37.00
C GLU A 27 -21.79 37.54 36.07
N ILE A 28 -21.67 37.95 34.80
CA ILE A 28 -20.75 37.28 33.85
C ILE A 28 -19.29 37.44 34.31
N ARG A 29 -18.86 38.63 34.72
CA ARG A 29 -17.48 38.89 35.18
C ARG A 29 -17.11 38.08 36.41
N LYS A 30 -18.07 37.76 37.30
CA LYS A 30 -17.83 36.89 38.44
C LYS A 30 -17.57 35.45 38.03
N LYS A 31 -18.21 34.97 36.95
CA LYS A 31 -18.12 33.59 36.46
C LYS A 31 -16.96 33.36 35.48
N ASP A 32 -16.74 34.32 34.58
CA ASP A 32 -15.69 34.29 33.59
C ASP A 32 -15.18 35.72 33.35
N PRO A 33 -14.05 36.09 33.95
CA PRO A 33 -13.51 37.45 33.88
C PRO A 33 -13.06 37.88 32.47
N PHE A 34 -12.91 36.92 31.54
CA PHE A 34 -12.33 37.18 30.21
C PHE A 34 -13.34 37.12 29.06
N VAL A 35 -14.61 36.76 29.28
CA VAL A 35 -15.63 36.79 28.23
C VAL A 35 -15.76 38.19 27.62
N PRO A 36 -15.66 38.37 26.29
CA PRO A 36 -15.90 39.65 25.66
C PRO A 36 -17.32 40.14 25.91
N LEU A 37 -17.43 41.38 26.35
CA LEU A 37 -18.71 42.03 26.58
C LEU A 37 -18.82 43.27 25.69
N ILE A 38 -19.97 43.46 25.09
CA ILE A 38 -20.33 44.66 24.34
C ILE A 38 -21.58 45.24 25.00
N ILE A 39 -21.51 46.48 25.45
CA ILE A 39 -22.63 47.24 25.97
C ILE A 39 -23.05 48.21 24.91
N GLN A 40 -24.32 48.14 24.48
CA GLN A 40 -24.92 49.10 23.55
C GLN A 40 -25.87 50.01 24.31
N SER A 41 -25.84 51.30 23.98
CA SER A 41 -26.74 52.28 24.56
C SER A 41 -26.92 53.47 23.62
N SER A 42 -28.11 54.12 23.69
CA SER A 42 -28.34 55.43 23.08
C SER A 42 -27.85 56.59 23.94
N GLU A 43 -27.43 56.28 25.17
CA GLU A 43 -26.90 57.28 26.13
C GLU A 43 -25.37 57.06 26.26
N THR A 44 -24.59 58.02 25.78
CA THR A 44 -23.13 57.94 25.77
C THR A 44 -22.50 57.89 27.17
N GLU A 45 -23.23 58.43 28.16
CA GLU A 45 -22.82 58.42 29.59
C GLU A 45 -22.62 56.98 30.13
N ASN A 46 -23.34 56.01 29.54
CA ASN A 46 -23.24 54.60 29.90
C ASN A 46 -21.89 53.96 29.51
N GLN A 47 -21.01 54.66 28.79
CA GLN A 47 -19.64 54.24 28.51
C GLN A 47 -18.83 54.02 29.80
N VAL A 48 -19.17 54.70 30.87
CA VAL A 48 -18.52 54.49 32.19
C VAL A 48 -18.70 53.06 32.68
N TYR A 49 -19.86 52.45 32.41
CA TYR A 49 -20.08 51.05 32.79
C TYR A 49 -19.26 50.09 31.91
N ALA A 50 -19.11 50.39 30.61
CA ALA A 50 -18.26 49.58 29.73
C ALA A 50 -16.82 49.55 30.24
N ASN A 51 -16.26 50.71 30.61
CA ASN A 51 -14.92 50.84 31.19
C ASN A 51 -14.79 50.05 32.50
N ARG A 52 -15.82 50.13 33.38
CA ARG A 52 -15.83 49.43 34.66
C ARG A 52 -15.78 47.90 34.54
N TYR A 53 -16.41 47.35 33.54
CA TYR A 53 -16.51 45.90 33.28
C TYR A 53 -15.57 45.45 32.19
N ALA A 54 -14.61 46.23 31.75
CA ALA A 54 -13.73 45.93 30.62
C ALA A 54 -14.53 45.43 29.40
N ALA A 55 -15.63 46.12 29.08
CA ALA A 55 -16.51 45.89 27.96
C ALA A 55 -16.27 46.92 26.85
N SER A 56 -16.53 46.55 25.60
CA SER A 56 -16.60 47.50 24.49
C SER A 56 -17.94 48.25 24.55
N PHE A 57 -17.94 49.53 24.17
CA PHE A 57 -19.14 50.37 24.11
C PHE A 57 -19.54 50.64 22.65
N VAL A 58 -20.82 50.53 22.36
CA VAL A 58 -21.40 50.87 21.06
C VAL A 58 -22.52 51.86 21.25
N ASP A 59 -22.37 53.06 20.66
CA ASP A 59 -23.39 54.08 20.66
C ASP A 59 -24.44 53.78 19.56
N LYS A 60 -25.68 53.54 19.98
CA LYS A 60 -26.80 53.23 19.07
C LYS A 60 -27.20 54.40 18.17
N ASN A 61 -26.84 55.63 18.54
CA ASN A 61 -27.11 56.82 17.76
C ASN A 61 -26.00 57.13 16.74
N SER A 62 -24.92 56.42 16.77
CA SER A 62 -23.81 56.59 15.83
C SER A 62 -24.22 56.17 14.42
N LYS A 63 -23.97 57.03 13.42
CA LYS A 63 -24.13 56.68 12.00
C LYS A 63 -23.23 55.53 11.52
N LYS A 64 -22.23 55.17 12.33
CA LYS A 64 -21.28 54.06 12.05
C LYS A 64 -21.49 52.86 12.97
N MET A 65 -22.65 52.79 13.66
CA MET A 65 -22.94 51.73 14.63
C MET A 65 -22.68 50.34 14.08
N ASP A 66 -23.16 50.02 12.87
CA ASP A 66 -23.00 48.70 12.26
C ASP A 66 -21.52 48.36 11.98
N VAL A 67 -20.77 49.34 11.49
CA VAL A 67 -19.32 49.20 11.20
C VAL A 67 -18.53 48.99 12.49
N ASP A 68 -18.84 49.77 13.53
CA ASP A 68 -18.16 49.65 14.82
C ASP A 68 -18.53 48.36 15.51
N LEU A 69 -19.77 47.91 15.47
CA LEU A 69 -20.21 46.63 16.00
C LEU A 69 -19.54 45.47 15.26
N GLN A 70 -19.51 45.51 13.93
CA GLN A 70 -18.88 44.48 13.10
C GLN A 70 -17.37 44.38 13.42
N ARG A 71 -16.68 45.51 13.54
CA ARG A 71 -15.25 45.54 13.91
C ARG A 71 -15.02 44.95 15.30
N ILE A 72 -15.80 45.41 16.31
CA ILE A 72 -15.66 44.96 17.69
C ILE A 72 -15.95 43.46 17.82
N VAL A 73 -16.97 42.96 17.11
CA VAL A 73 -17.31 41.52 17.08
C VAL A 73 -16.20 40.75 16.40
N SER A 74 -15.68 41.21 15.25
CA SER A 74 -14.58 40.58 14.55
C SER A 74 -13.34 40.44 15.47
N ASP A 75 -12.95 41.55 16.12
CA ASP A 75 -11.71 41.61 16.90
C ASP A 75 -11.82 40.87 18.24
N ASN A 76 -12.97 40.99 18.94
CA ASN A 76 -13.09 40.49 20.31
C ASN A 76 -13.74 39.08 20.40
N PHE A 77 -14.63 38.72 19.46
CA PHE A 77 -15.29 37.39 19.48
C PHE A 77 -14.55 36.33 18.69
N GLY A 78 -13.42 36.68 18.09
CA GLY A 78 -12.53 35.75 17.40
C GLY A 78 -12.90 35.45 15.95
N PHE A 79 -13.75 36.24 15.29
CA PHE A 79 -14.12 36.02 13.88
C PHE A 79 -13.05 36.50 12.88
N GLY A 80 -12.14 37.41 13.29
CA GLY A 80 -10.99 37.85 12.50
C GLY A 80 -9.79 36.90 12.60
N ASP A 81 -8.69 37.30 11.98
CA ASP A 81 -7.41 36.59 12.15
C ASP A 81 -6.97 36.63 13.63
N PHE A 82 -6.32 35.55 14.08
CA PHE A 82 -5.80 35.56 15.44
C PHE A 82 -4.46 36.30 15.49
N ILE A 83 -4.37 37.29 16.38
CA ILE A 83 -3.18 38.12 16.53
C ILE A 83 -2.57 37.85 17.90
N PHE A 84 -1.35 37.28 17.91
CA PHE A 84 -0.55 37.25 19.10
C PHE A 84 -0.04 38.64 19.41
N ARG A 85 -0.21 39.12 20.66
CA ARG A 85 0.19 40.44 21.11
C ARG A 85 1.15 40.36 22.28
N ASN A 86 2.06 41.29 22.33
CA ASN A 86 2.87 41.51 23.53
C ASN A 86 1.97 42.03 24.66
N PRO A 87 1.92 41.39 25.84
CA PRO A 87 0.99 41.80 26.91
C PRO A 87 1.28 43.20 27.50
N THR A 88 2.52 43.70 27.41
CA THR A 88 2.93 45.00 27.97
C THR A 88 2.76 46.13 26.97
N THR A 89 3.17 45.92 25.72
CA THR A 89 3.15 46.99 24.68
C THR A 89 1.92 46.96 23.78
N ASN A 90 1.15 45.86 23.85
CA ASN A 90 0.02 45.56 22.95
C ASN A 90 0.42 45.48 21.46
N ALA A 91 1.73 45.42 21.17
CA ALA A 91 2.21 45.31 19.80
C ALA A 91 1.89 43.93 19.22
N GLU A 92 1.62 43.88 17.93
CA GLU A 92 1.44 42.62 17.19
C GLU A 92 2.77 41.86 17.11
N VAL A 93 2.78 40.60 17.55
CA VAL A 93 3.93 39.71 17.55
C VAL A 93 3.85 38.71 16.36
N ALA A 94 2.67 38.17 16.16
CA ALA A 94 2.42 37.24 15.06
C ALA A 94 0.94 37.21 14.69
N LYS A 95 0.65 36.86 13.45
CA LYS A 95 -0.69 36.76 12.88
C LYS A 95 -1.00 35.36 12.36
N VAL A 96 -2.17 34.83 12.69
CA VAL A 96 -2.62 33.46 12.34
C VAL A 96 -3.96 33.52 11.64
N ARG A 97 -4.04 32.93 10.46
CA ARG A 97 -5.27 32.88 9.64
C ARG A 97 -6.00 31.55 9.74
N ASN A 98 -5.23 30.46 9.96
CA ASN A 98 -5.74 29.08 9.95
C ASN A 98 -4.93 28.19 10.92
N LEU A 99 -5.35 26.90 11.08
CA LEU A 99 -4.67 25.98 11.98
C LEU A 99 -3.23 25.66 11.59
N LYS A 100 -2.92 25.66 10.27
CA LYS A 100 -1.55 25.44 9.80
C LYS A 100 -0.61 26.56 10.25
N ASP A 101 -1.07 27.81 10.13
CA ASP A 101 -0.31 28.97 10.60
C ASP A 101 -0.07 28.86 12.10
N LEU A 102 -1.11 28.54 12.91
CA LEU A 102 -0.98 28.37 14.36
C LEU A 102 0.02 27.26 14.70
N GLN A 103 -0.09 26.14 14.03
CA GLN A 103 0.82 25.01 14.20
C GLN A 103 2.28 25.38 13.91
N ASN A 104 2.54 26.15 12.85
CA ASN A 104 3.88 26.53 12.43
C ASN A 104 4.57 27.51 13.38
N ILE A 105 3.79 28.44 13.96
CA ILE A 105 4.37 29.52 14.77
C ILE A 105 4.36 29.23 16.27
N ILE A 106 3.66 28.20 16.75
CA ILE A 106 3.46 27.97 18.19
C ILE A 106 4.75 27.88 18.99
N TYR A 107 5.83 27.35 18.39
CA TYR A 107 7.14 27.27 19.00
C TYR A 107 7.98 28.55 18.88
N SER A 108 7.66 29.45 17.96
CA SER A 108 8.37 30.73 17.73
C SER A 108 7.75 31.93 18.42
N VAL A 109 6.49 31.83 18.83
CA VAL A 109 5.81 32.92 19.58
C VAL A 109 6.51 33.12 20.93
N PRO A 110 6.82 34.36 21.33
CA PRO A 110 7.40 34.64 22.67
C PRO A 110 6.53 34.07 23.79
N SER A 111 7.19 33.52 24.81
CA SER A 111 6.53 32.84 25.93
C SER A 111 5.51 33.72 26.66
N GLU A 112 5.81 34.99 26.88
CA GLU A 112 4.92 35.98 27.51
C GLU A 112 3.64 36.21 26.70
N SER A 113 3.76 36.29 25.37
CA SER A 113 2.61 36.45 24.49
C SER A 113 1.73 35.19 24.48
N LEU A 114 2.34 34.01 24.34
CA LEU A 114 1.61 32.74 24.37
C LEU A 114 0.85 32.58 25.69
N LEU A 115 1.52 32.82 26.81
CA LEU A 115 0.96 32.77 28.15
C LEU A 115 -0.22 33.69 28.32
N TYR A 116 -0.10 34.96 27.86
CA TYR A 116 -1.17 35.95 27.87
C TYR A 116 -2.43 35.44 27.14
N HIS A 117 -2.24 34.77 26.01
CA HIS A 117 -3.38 34.30 25.21
C HIS A 117 -4.00 32.98 25.72
N ILE A 118 -3.20 32.06 26.26
CA ILE A 118 -3.67 30.81 26.83
C ILE A 118 -4.49 31.08 28.11
N SER A 119 -3.90 31.82 29.06
CA SER A 119 -4.55 32.13 30.36
C SER A 119 -5.92 32.83 30.22
N ARG A 120 -6.17 33.45 29.10
CA ARG A 120 -7.44 34.17 28.78
C ARG A 120 -8.35 33.42 27.80
N ASN A 121 -8.02 32.18 27.46
CA ASN A 121 -8.77 31.35 26.52
C ASN A 121 -8.96 31.98 25.13
N HIS A 122 -8.05 32.85 24.70
CA HIS A 122 -8.17 33.53 23.41
C HIS A 122 -8.08 32.58 22.24
N ILE A 123 -7.15 31.58 22.28
CA ILE A 123 -6.96 30.58 21.24
C ILE A 123 -8.21 29.69 21.14
N SER A 124 -8.72 29.16 22.26
CA SER A 124 -9.92 28.32 22.23
C SER A 124 -11.14 29.09 21.70
N ARG A 125 -11.30 30.36 22.05
CA ARG A 125 -12.40 31.21 21.54
C ARG A 125 -12.31 31.43 20.03
N TRP A 126 -11.10 31.68 19.51
CA TRP A 126 -10.85 31.82 18.09
C TRP A 126 -11.14 30.52 17.32
N LEU A 127 -10.87 29.37 17.93
CA LEU A 127 -11.25 28.06 17.36
C LEU A 127 -12.76 27.80 17.41
N TYR A 128 -13.44 28.22 18.48
CA TYR A 128 -14.90 28.16 18.58
C TYR A 128 -15.60 28.97 17.51
N SER A 129 -15.09 30.19 17.21
CA SER A 129 -15.69 31.05 16.16
C SER A 129 -15.61 30.42 14.77
N ARG A 130 -14.76 29.42 14.58
CA ARG A 130 -14.56 28.64 13.36
C ARG A 130 -15.23 27.28 13.37
N ALA A 131 -16.11 27.04 14.34
CA ALA A 131 -16.80 25.75 14.54
C ALA A 131 -15.84 24.54 14.76
N MET A 132 -14.62 24.80 15.24
CA MET A 132 -13.65 23.76 15.58
C MET A 132 -13.82 23.31 17.03
N PHE A 133 -15.04 22.85 17.37
CA PHE A 133 -15.48 22.62 18.75
C PHE A 133 -14.62 21.61 19.52
N PRO A 134 -14.24 20.42 18.98
CA PRO A 134 -13.49 19.45 19.74
C PRO A 134 -12.14 19.96 20.24
N VAL A 135 -11.34 20.58 19.36
CA VAL A 135 -10.04 21.13 19.76
C VAL A 135 -10.18 22.38 20.62
N ALA A 136 -11.20 23.21 20.37
CA ALA A 136 -11.48 24.40 21.17
C ALA A 136 -11.85 24.02 22.61
N GLU A 137 -12.71 22.99 22.79
CA GLU A 137 -13.11 22.53 24.12
C GLU A 137 -11.94 21.86 24.86
N PHE A 138 -11.17 21.04 24.17
CA PHE A 138 -9.94 20.45 24.74
C PHE A 138 -8.99 21.52 25.27
N LEU A 139 -8.66 22.53 24.46
CA LEU A 139 -7.75 23.61 24.88
C LEU A 139 -8.34 24.48 25.99
N ARG A 140 -9.68 24.62 26.05
CA ARG A 140 -10.36 25.36 27.11
C ARG A 140 -10.27 24.70 28.49
N GLN A 141 -10.21 23.37 28.51
CA GLN A 141 -10.13 22.60 29.76
C GLN A 141 -8.73 22.54 30.36
N ILE A 142 -7.71 22.97 29.62
CA ILE A 142 -6.35 23.01 30.12
C ILE A 142 -6.27 24.08 31.22
N THR A 143 -6.09 23.62 32.46
CA THR A 143 -5.79 24.53 33.57
C THR A 143 -4.35 25.00 33.47
N PHE A 144 -4.18 26.31 33.51
CA PHE A 144 -2.89 26.92 33.47
C PHE A 144 -2.29 26.97 34.90
N ASP A 145 -1.08 26.43 35.06
CA ASP A 145 -0.27 26.52 36.28
C ASP A 145 1.02 27.28 35.94
N GLU A 146 1.32 28.36 36.67
CA GLU A 146 2.50 29.21 36.46
C GLU A 146 3.83 28.49 36.73
N VAL A 147 3.78 27.35 37.42
CA VAL A 147 4.96 26.53 37.75
C VAL A 147 5.34 25.58 36.59
N VAL A 148 4.44 25.35 35.64
CA VAL A 148 4.67 24.44 34.53
C VAL A 148 5.43 25.14 33.39
N ASP A 149 6.42 24.46 32.84
CA ASP A 149 7.19 24.94 31.69
C ASP A 149 6.27 25.23 30.49
N ILE A 150 6.40 26.44 29.93
CA ILE A 150 5.61 26.91 28.79
C ILE A 150 5.76 25.98 27.58
N ASP A 151 6.86 25.28 27.40
CA ASP A 151 7.08 24.37 26.29
C ASP A 151 6.23 23.12 26.37
N ILE A 152 5.79 22.74 27.57
CA ILE A 152 4.75 21.68 27.71
C ILE A 152 3.44 22.14 27.11
N TYR A 153 3.03 23.39 27.36
CA TYR A 153 1.81 23.96 26.76
C TYR A 153 1.93 24.09 25.23
N ARG A 154 3.11 24.48 24.71
CA ARG A 154 3.38 24.49 23.26
C ARG A 154 3.15 23.12 22.66
N LYS A 155 3.71 22.09 23.28
CA LYS A 155 3.58 20.69 22.85
C LYS A 155 2.12 20.25 22.87
N ILE A 156 1.39 20.49 23.95
CA ILE A 156 -0.04 20.11 24.08
C ILE A 156 -0.88 20.78 22.98
N ILE A 157 -0.70 22.10 22.77
CA ILE A 157 -1.45 22.85 21.74
C ILE A 157 -1.10 22.30 20.34
N PHE A 158 0.19 22.08 20.07
CA PHE A 158 0.66 21.54 18.82
C PHE A 158 0.06 20.17 18.53
N GLU A 159 0.14 19.24 19.48
CA GLU A 159 -0.39 17.88 19.35
C GLU A 159 -1.92 17.88 19.18
N ALA A 160 -2.63 18.71 19.94
CA ALA A 160 -4.09 18.87 19.80
C ALA A 160 -4.48 19.35 18.40
N ILE A 161 -3.76 20.32 17.85
CA ILE A 161 -3.99 20.85 16.49
C ILE A 161 -3.70 19.77 15.46
N VAL A 162 -2.59 19.06 15.56
CA VAL A 162 -2.20 17.97 14.65
C VAL A 162 -3.24 16.86 14.69
N LYS A 163 -3.64 16.41 15.89
CA LYS A 163 -4.66 15.39 16.08
C LYS A 163 -6.01 15.80 15.46
N TYR A 164 -6.44 17.04 15.71
CA TYR A 164 -7.68 17.55 15.13
C TYR A 164 -7.63 17.65 13.60
N ARG A 165 -6.52 18.11 13.02
CA ARG A 165 -6.33 18.17 11.57
C ARG A 165 -6.37 16.77 10.95
N LYS A 166 -5.71 15.78 11.57
CA LYS A 166 -5.77 14.37 11.16
C LYS A 166 -7.20 13.85 11.22
N MET A 167 -7.92 14.08 12.33
CA MET A 167 -9.29 13.65 12.52
C MET A 167 -10.25 14.27 11.48
N LYS A 168 -10.11 15.57 11.19
CA LYS A 168 -10.97 16.27 10.21
C LYS A 168 -10.75 15.77 8.78
N ASN A 169 -9.59 15.20 8.48
CA ASN A 169 -9.28 14.62 7.18
C ASN A 169 -9.68 13.12 7.09
N GLN A 170 -10.34 12.57 8.12
CA GLN A 170 -10.86 11.20 8.06
C GLN A 170 -12.08 11.13 7.13
N GLY A 171 -12.05 10.15 6.23
CA GLY A 171 -13.19 9.87 5.34
C GLY A 171 -13.34 10.81 4.14
N VAL A 172 -12.46 11.80 3.97
CA VAL A 172 -12.53 12.75 2.85
C VAL A 172 -11.20 12.79 2.13
N VAL A 173 -11.21 12.54 0.82
CA VAL A 173 -10.06 12.80 -0.05
C VAL A 173 -9.88 14.32 -0.12
N ALA A 174 -8.85 14.83 0.53
CA ALA A 174 -8.60 16.27 0.60
C ALA A 174 -8.27 16.81 -0.79
N VAL A 175 -8.90 17.94 -1.17
CA VAL A 175 -8.47 18.71 -2.33
C VAL A 175 -7.13 19.37 -1.99
N PHE A 176 -6.17 19.25 -2.90
CA PHE A 176 -4.87 19.90 -2.75
C PHE A 176 -5.05 21.43 -2.70
N LYS A 177 -4.57 22.02 -1.63
CA LYS A 177 -4.54 23.47 -1.46
C LYS A 177 -3.16 23.88 -0.97
N ARG A 178 -2.50 24.77 -1.69
CA ARG A 178 -1.13 25.22 -1.43
C ARG A 178 -0.94 25.73 0.00
N ASP A 179 -1.92 26.45 0.53
CA ASP A 179 -1.92 26.99 1.90
C ASP A 179 -2.17 25.95 2.99
N ARG A 180 -2.60 24.74 2.65
CA ARG A 180 -2.97 23.68 3.59
C ARG A 180 -2.13 22.40 3.47
N PHE A 181 -1.51 22.17 2.32
CA PHE A 181 -0.64 21.00 2.11
C PHE A 181 0.68 21.20 2.86
N ASP A 182 1.03 20.28 3.74
CA ASP A 182 2.22 20.32 4.58
C ASP A 182 2.70 18.90 4.95
N ARG A 183 3.76 18.82 5.78
CA ARG A 183 4.34 17.54 6.23
C ARG A 183 3.38 16.60 6.96
N TYR A 184 2.21 17.08 7.39
CA TYR A 184 1.18 16.26 8.06
C TYR A 184 0.03 15.87 7.13
N SER A 185 0.08 16.31 5.87
CA SER A 185 -0.86 15.93 4.84
C SER A 185 -0.34 14.68 4.14
N ASN A 186 -1.04 13.55 4.29
CA ASN A 186 -0.59 12.28 3.70
C ASN A 186 -1.19 12.04 2.31
N PHE A 187 -2.45 12.47 2.09
CA PHE A 187 -3.16 12.21 0.85
C PHE A 187 -3.95 13.44 0.38
N ALA A 188 -3.79 13.82 -0.90
CA ALA A 188 -4.55 14.89 -1.53
C ALA A 188 -4.80 14.62 -3.01
N ARG A 189 -5.81 15.28 -3.61
CA ARG A 189 -6.08 15.22 -5.05
C ARG A 189 -6.03 16.60 -5.71
N ILE A 190 -5.59 16.65 -6.95
CA ILE A 190 -5.64 17.80 -7.85
C ILE A 190 -6.62 17.44 -8.98
N GLY A 191 -7.61 18.27 -9.19
CA GLY A 191 -8.71 18.02 -10.13
C GLY A 191 -9.97 17.47 -9.45
N ASP A 192 -11.03 17.33 -10.25
CA ASP A 192 -12.37 16.90 -9.80
C ASP A 192 -12.81 15.57 -10.43
N GLY A 193 -12.01 15.02 -11.33
CA GLY A 193 -12.23 13.72 -11.97
C GLY A 193 -12.02 12.52 -11.04
N SER A 194 -11.91 11.34 -11.63
CA SER A 194 -11.64 10.09 -10.89
C SER A 194 -10.18 10.01 -10.43
N LEU A 195 -9.96 9.34 -9.30
CA LEU A 195 -8.63 8.98 -8.79
C LEU A 195 -8.02 7.76 -9.49
N GLY A 196 -8.79 7.03 -10.31
CA GLY A 196 -8.43 5.72 -10.82
C GLY A 196 -8.47 4.62 -9.76
N GLY A 197 -8.11 3.40 -10.13
CA GLY A 197 -8.16 2.23 -9.27
C GLY A 197 -7.19 2.32 -8.10
N LYS A 198 -5.89 2.42 -8.39
CA LYS A 198 -4.85 2.53 -7.34
C LYS A 198 -5.03 3.74 -6.44
N GLY A 199 -5.45 4.91 -7.00
CA GLY A 199 -5.73 6.11 -6.21
C GLY A 199 -6.88 5.92 -5.22
N ARG A 200 -7.93 5.20 -5.60
CA ARG A 200 -9.02 4.81 -4.68
C ARG A 200 -8.54 3.87 -3.58
N GLY A 201 -7.71 2.87 -3.93
CA GLY A 201 -7.08 1.96 -2.97
C GLY A 201 -6.24 2.71 -1.92
N LEU A 202 -5.43 3.69 -2.35
CA LEU A 202 -4.64 4.53 -1.43
C LEU A 202 -5.50 5.41 -0.53
N ALA A 203 -6.56 6.02 -1.05
CA ALA A 203 -7.53 6.77 -0.25
C ALA A 203 -8.23 5.88 0.78
N PHE A 204 -8.53 4.64 0.42
CA PHE A 204 -9.08 3.63 1.32
C PHE A 204 -8.10 3.31 2.46
N ILE A 205 -6.82 3.05 2.15
CA ILE A 205 -5.79 2.77 3.16
C ILE A 205 -5.62 3.95 4.12
N ASP A 206 -5.57 5.18 3.60
CA ASP A 206 -5.44 6.38 4.44
C ASP A 206 -6.58 6.49 5.45
N ASN A 207 -7.80 6.16 5.02
CA ASN A 207 -8.96 6.12 5.90
C ASN A 207 -8.92 4.95 6.89
N MET A 208 -8.55 3.76 6.44
CA MET A 208 -8.45 2.57 7.27
C MET A 208 -7.46 2.77 8.43
N VAL A 209 -6.25 3.25 8.12
CA VAL A 209 -5.23 3.53 9.15
C VAL A 209 -5.71 4.58 10.16
N LYS A 210 -6.42 5.62 9.71
CA LYS A 210 -6.94 6.67 10.61
C LYS A 210 -8.11 6.22 11.48
N ARG A 211 -8.92 5.25 11.01
CA ARG A 211 -10.07 4.72 11.77
C ARG A 211 -9.68 3.74 12.85
N HIS A 212 -8.59 3.02 12.68
CA HIS A 212 -8.16 1.93 13.55
C HIS A 212 -6.96 2.35 14.39
N PRO A 213 -7.18 2.85 15.63
CA PRO A 213 -6.10 3.33 16.53
C PRO A 213 -5.05 2.25 16.84
N GLN A 214 -5.40 0.97 16.68
CA GLN A 214 -4.49 -0.16 16.88
C GLN A 214 -3.22 -0.07 16.02
N PHE A 215 -3.26 0.64 14.89
CA PHE A 215 -2.07 0.92 14.09
C PHE A 215 -1.08 1.89 14.75
N ASP A 216 -1.51 2.63 15.77
CA ASP A 216 -0.66 3.55 16.54
C ASP A 216 -0.12 2.91 17.86
N GLU A 217 -0.47 1.63 18.15
CA GLU A 217 -0.14 0.95 19.43
C GLU A 217 1.21 0.20 19.40
N PHE A 218 1.91 0.18 18.28
CA PHE A 218 3.20 -0.50 18.15
C PHE A 218 4.34 0.36 18.73
N ASP A 219 5.01 -0.10 19.77
CA ASP A 219 6.09 0.63 20.44
C ASP A 219 7.32 0.87 19.53
N ASN A 220 7.66 -0.12 18.68
CA ASN A 220 8.86 -0.11 17.85
C ASN A 220 8.59 0.18 16.36
N ALA A 221 7.35 0.48 16.00
CA ALA A 221 6.98 0.71 14.62
C ALA A 221 5.93 1.80 14.49
N LYS A 222 6.08 2.62 13.45
CA LYS A 222 5.04 3.55 13.01
C LYS A 222 4.40 3.00 11.74
N VAL A 223 3.07 2.93 11.70
CA VAL A 223 2.33 2.60 10.49
C VAL A 223 1.88 3.88 9.78
N ALA A 224 2.16 3.99 8.49
CA ALA A 224 1.88 5.19 7.71
C ALA A 224 1.56 4.85 6.24
N ILE A 225 1.11 5.84 5.49
CA ILE A 225 1.16 5.86 4.02
C ILE A 225 2.19 6.89 3.58
N PRO A 226 2.89 6.68 2.45
CA PRO A 226 3.76 7.71 1.89
C PRO A 226 2.94 8.93 1.48
N LYS A 227 3.54 10.11 1.49
CA LYS A 227 2.87 11.31 1.00
C LYS A 227 2.48 11.13 -0.47
N THR A 228 1.21 11.37 -0.75
CA THR A 228 0.61 11.08 -2.04
C THR A 228 -0.25 12.25 -2.51
N VAL A 229 -0.05 12.66 -3.76
CA VAL A 229 -0.94 13.57 -4.49
C VAL A 229 -1.39 12.88 -5.76
N VAL A 230 -2.70 12.88 -6.01
CA VAL A 230 -3.27 12.26 -7.22
C VAL A 230 -3.75 13.34 -8.18
N LEU A 231 -3.22 13.32 -9.39
CA LEU A 231 -3.77 14.08 -10.53
C LEU A 231 -4.96 13.30 -11.06
N CYS A 232 -6.17 13.85 -10.93
CA CYS A 232 -7.40 13.19 -11.35
C CYS A 232 -7.52 13.11 -12.89
N THR A 233 -8.44 12.27 -13.36
CA THR A 233 -8.62 12.01 -14.81
C THR A 233 -9.00 13.21 -15.64
N ASP A 234 -9.60 14.26 -15.06
CA ASP A 234 -9.88 15.54 -15.74
C ASP A 234 -8.61 16.28 -16.16
N ILE A 235 -7.49 16.10 -15.45
CA ILE A 235 -6.19 16.63 -15.85
C ILE A 235 -5.67 15.93 -17.11
N PHE A 236 -5.88 14.61 -17.22
CA PHE A 236 -5.56 13.84 -18.42
C PHE A 236 -6.40 14.33 -19.61
N ASP A 237 -7.72 14.48 -19.43
CA ASP A 237 -8.61 14.99 -20.47
C ASP A 237 -8.15 16.37 -20.97
N GLU A 238 -7.87 17.31 -20.04
CA GLU A 238 -7.38 18.65 -20.36
C GLU A 238 -6.05 18.60 -21.14
N PHE A 239 -5.12 17.71 -20.74
CA PHE A 239 -3.85 17.55 -21.42
C PHE A 239 -4.01 17.00 -22.84
N MET A 240 -4.83 15.95 -23.01
CA MET A 240 -5.07 15.31 -24.31
C MET A 240 -5.77 16.27 -25.29
N GLU A 241 -6.80 16.98 -24.83
CA GLU A 241 -7.61 17.89 -25.64
C GLU A 241 -6.84 19.15 -26.04
N SER A 242 -6.16 19.80 -25.07
CA SER A 242 -5.45 21.07 -25.31
C SER A 242 -4.26 20.91 -26.27
N ASN A 243 -3.71 19.71 -26.37
CA ASN A 243 -2.59 19.40 -27.26
C ASN A 243 -2.99 18.58 -28.51
N ASN A 244 -4.28 18.28 -28.70
CA ASN A 244 -4.80 17.47 -29.83
C ASN A 244 -4.11 16.10 -29.98
N LEU A 245 -3.82 15.41 -28.87
CA LEU A 245 -2.99 14.20 -28.87
C LEU A 245 -3.74 12.94 -29.31
N TYR A 246 -5.08 12.89 -29.24
CA TYR A 246 -5.84 11.71 -29.60
C TYR A 246 -5.57 11.22 -31.04
N GLN A 247 -5.31 12.14 -31.97
CA GLN A 247 -5.05 11.79 -33.36
C GLN A 247 -3.80 10.92 -33.51
N VAL A 248 -2.69 11.28 -32.85
CA VAL A 248 -1.46 10.50 -32.87
C VAL A 248 -1.53 9.27 -31.95
N ALA A 249 -2.15 9.40 -30.80
CA ALA A 249 -2.25 8.33 -29.81
C ALA A 249 -3.03 7.10 -30.33
N LEU A 250 -4.08 7.32 -31.12
CA LEU A 250 -4.91 6.26 -31.70
C LEU A 250 -4.41 5.76 -33.06
N SER A 251 -3.35 6.36 -33.63
CA SER A 251 -2.77 5.90 -34.89
C SER A 251 -1.84 4.69 -34.73
N ASP A 252 -1.44 4.09 -35.86
CA ASP A 252 -0.54 2.92 -35.93
C ASP A 252 0.94 3.30 -35.95
N VAL A 253 1.35 4.34 -35.20
CA VAL A 253 2.76 4.70 -35.04
C VAL A 253 3.40 3.91 -33.90
N ASP A 254 4.73 3.81 -33.95
CA ASP A 254 5.49 3.12 -32.88
C ASP A 254 5.44 3.87 -31.54
N ASP A 255 5.73 3.15 -30.47
CA ASP A 255 5.65 3.65 -29.09
C ASP A 255 6.61 4.82 -28.83
N ASP A 256 7.81 4.80 -29.44
CA ASP A 256 8.79 5.90 -29.36
C ASP A 256 8.25 7.18 -29.99
N THR A 257 7.54 7.07 -31.11
CA THR A 257 6.89 8.20 -31.76
C THR A 257 5.78 8.77 -30.89
N ILE A 258 4.91 7.92 -30.28
CA ILE A 258 3.89 8.36 -29.32
C ILE A 258 4.54 9.12 -28.18
N LEU A 259 5.56 8.55 -27.53
CA LEU A 259 6.27 9.20 -26.43
C LEU A 259 6.83 10.57 -26.82
N LYS A 260 7.47 10.70 -27.98
CA LYS A 260 8.03 11.98 -28.47
C LYS A 260 6.98 13.08 -28.63
N TYR A 261 5.77 12.73 -29.13
CA TYR A 261 4.66 13.69 -29.20
C TYR A 261 4.19 14.13 -27.83
N PHE A 262 4.03 13.17 -26.88
CA PHE A 262 3.60 13.47 -25.52
C PHE A 262 4.63 14.32 -24.77
N LEU A 263 5.92 14.04 -24.90
CA LEU A 263 6.98 14.84 -24.26
C LEU A 263 7.00 16.29 -24.73
N ARG A 264 6.70 16.55 -26.02
CA ARG A 264 6.61 17.91 -26.59
C ARG A 264 5.37 18.68 -26.18
N ALA A 265 4.32 17.97 -25.75
CA ALA A 265 3.07 18.55 -25.31
C ALA A 265 3.22 19.29 -23.97
N LYS A 266 2.33 20.25 -23.69
CA LYS A 266 2.39 21.06 -22.47
C LYS A 266 1.35 20.60 -21.46
N LEU A 267 1.78 20.35 -20.23
CA LEU A 267 0.88 20.16 -19.10
C LEU A 267 0.17 21.51 -18.76
N PRO A 268 -1.02 21.47 -18.14
CA PRO A 268 -1.72 22.68 -17.69
C PRO A 268 -0.84 23.57 -16.80
N GLU A 269 -0.65 24.83 -17.17
CA GLU A 269 0.25 25.77 -16.46
C GLU A 269 -0.08 25.95 -14.98
N ARG A 270 -1.37 25.82 -14.61
CA ARG A 270 -1.84 25.93 -13.23
C ARG A 270 -1.21 24.91 -12.27
N LEU A 271 -0.69 23.78 -12.79
CA LEU A 271 -0.06 22.73 -12.00
C LEU A 271 1.34 23.09 -11.51
N VAL A 272 2.03 24.03 -12.16
CA VAL A 272 3.42 24.38 -11.83
C VAL A 272 3.59 24.79 -10.36
N GLU A 273 2.73 25.71 -9.90
CA GLU A 273 2.77 26.16 -8.51
C GLU A 273 2.36 25.08 -7.50
N ASP A 274 1.47 24.16 -7.91
CA ASP A 274 1.06 23.03 -7.08
C ASP A 274 2.22 22.05 -6.93
N PHE A 275 2.98 21.80 -8.00
CA PHE A 275 4.20 20.97 -7.99
C PHE A 275 5.29 21.62 -7.13
N PHE A 276 5.52 22.92 -7.23
CA PHE A 276 6.48 23.59 -6.35
C PHE A 276 6.11 23.46 -4.88
N THR A 277 4.83 23.61 -4.55
CA THR A 277 4.34 23.38 -3.18
C THR A 277 4.54 21.92 -2.75
N PHE A 278 4.34 20.97 -3.64
CA PHE A 278 4.60 19.55 -3.38
C PHE A 278 6.09 19.29 -3.10
N PHE A 279 7.01 19.88 -3.90
CA PHE A 279 8.45 19.76 -3.69
C PHE A 279 8.93 20.44 -2.40
N ASP A 280 8.22 21.45 -1.90
CA ASP A 280 8.56 22.08 -0.60
C ASP A 280 8.29 21.14 0.58
N VAL A 281 7.37 20.21 0.43
CA VAL A 281 6.94 19.28 1.48
C VAL A 281 7.62 17.91 1.33
N VAL A 282 7.77 17.39 0.10
CA VAL A 282 8.37 16.09 -0.19
C VAL A 282 9.83 16.31 -0.59
N LYS A 283 10.75 15.90 0.29
CA LYS A 283 12.21 16.05 0.14
C LYS A 283 12.89 14.69 -0.10
N SER A 284 12.19 13.77 -0.72
CA SER A 284 12.62 12.41 -1.07
C SER A 284 12.33 12.14 -2.55
N PRO A 285 12.88 11.08 -3.15
CA PRO A 285 12.50 10.67 -4.49
C PRO A 285 10.99 10.48 -4.65
N ILE A 286 10.49 10.67 -5.86
CA ILE A 286 9.05 10.62 -6.18
C ILE A 286 8.79 9.48 -7.17
N ALA A 287 7.82 8.62 -6.86
CA ALA A 287 7.25 7.66 -7.78
C ALA A 287 6.04 8.29 -8.50
N ILE A 288 6.04 8.18 -9.83
CA ILE A 288 4.96 8.62 -10.71
C ILE A 288 4.29 7.36 -11.25
N ARG A 289 3.12 7.03 -10.68
CA ARG A 289 2.44 5.76 -10.93
C ARG A 289 1.15 5.98 -11.72
N SER A 290 0.86 5.08 -12.65
CA SER A 290 -0.44 5.00 -13.30
C SER A 290 -1.55 4.69 -12.32
N SER A 291 -2.75 5.21 -12.58
CA SER A 291 -3.98 4.88 -11.88
C SER A 291 -5.15 5.00 -12.83
N SER A 292 -5.32 4.01 -13.69
CA SER A 292 -6.41 4.00 -14.65
C SER A 292 -7.74 3.59 -14.00
N LEU A 293 -8.83 3.80 -14.72
CA LEU A 293 -10.15 3.36 -14.27
C LEU A 293 -10.27 1.83 -14.27
N LEU A 294 -9.52 1.15 -15.15
CA LEU A 294 -9.54 -0.30 -15.33
C LEU A 294 -8.54 -1.01 -14.41
N GLU A 295 -7.49 -0.33 -13.93
CA GLU A 295 -6.61 -0.89 -12.90
C GLU A 295 -7.41 -1.15 -11.62
N ASP A 296 -7.21 -2.31 -11.03
CA ASP A 296 -7.97 -2.82 -9.88
C ASP A 296 -9.48 -3.02 -10.16
N SER A 297 -9.87 -3.17 -11.45
CA SER A 297 -11.21 -3.57 -11.81
C SER A 297 -11.50 -4.99 -11.31
N HIS A 298 -12.73 -5.24 -10.85
CA HIS A 298 -13.14 -6.53 -10.29
C HIS A 298 -13.15 -7.69 -11.29
N TYR A 299 -13.01 -7.41 -12.58
CA TYR A 299 -13.22 -8.42 -13.63
C TYR A 299 -11.97 -8.71 -14.47
N GLN A 300 -11.01 -7.77 -14.53
CA GLN A 300 -9.82 -7.93 -15.38
C GLN A 300 -8.67 -7.10 -14.78
N PRO A 301 -7.63 -7.74 -14.20
CA PRO A 301 -6.51 -7.01 -13.64
C PRO A 301 -5.60 -6.45 -14.74
N PHE A 302 -5.46 -5.13 -14.79
CA PHE A 302 -4.52 -4.40 -15.65
C PHE A 302 -3.15 -4.20 -14.99
N ALA A 303 -2.72 -5.14 -14.17
CA ALA A 303 -1.47 -5.00 -13.43
C ALA A 303 -0.25 -5.07 -14.35
N GLY A 304 0.64 -4.09 -14.26
CA GLY A 304 1.93 -4.07 -14.95
C GLY A 304 1.88 -3.68 -16.44
N ILE A 305 0.74 -3.19 -16.94
CA ILE A 305 0.58 -2.76 -18.34
C ILE A 305 1.03 -1.32 -18.53
N TYR A 306 0.76 -0.44 -17.57
CA TYR A 306 1.11 0.98 -17.63
C TYR A 306 2.39 1.28 -16.87
N SER A 307 3.15 2.25 -17.36
CA SER A 307 4.46 2.62 -16.83
C SER A 307 4.40 3.24 -15.43
N THR A 308 5.46 3.00 -14.66
CA THR A 308 5.71 3.62 -13.36
C THR A 308 7.13 4.15 -13.29
N TYR A 309 7.28 5.46 -13.26
CA TYR A 309 8.59 6.10 -13.19
C TYR A 309 8.96 6.49 -11.77
N MET A 310 10.25 6.51 -11.46
CA MET A 310 10.78 7.06 -10.22
C MET A 310 11.83 8.11 -10.53
N ILE A 311 11.74 9.27 -9.89
CA ILE A 311 12.70 10.36 -10.08
C ILE A 311 13.42 10.66 -8.76
N PRO A 312 14.75 10.97 -8.79
CA PRO A 312 15.48 11.39 -7.61
C PRO A 312 14.99 12.77 -7.16
N TYR A 313 15.23 13.10 -5.88
CA TYR A 313 15.02 14.46 -5.39
C TYR A 313 16.23 15.33 -5.70
N LEU A 314 15.99 16.54 -6.18
CA LEU A 314 16.98 17.57 -6.47
C LEU A 314 16.58 18.88 -5.79
N ASP A 315 17.58 19.68 -5.38
CA ASP A 315 17.33 21.01 -4.80
C ASP A 315 16.84 22.02 -5.85
N ASP A 316 17.21 21.82 -7.14
CA ASP A 316 16.71 22.64 -8.25
C ASP A 316 15.26 22.27 -8.59
N LYS A 317 14.33 23.16 -8.22
CA LYS A 317 12.90 22.97 -8.45
C LYS A 317 12.53 22.95 -9.95
N TYR A 318 13.28 23.62 -10.81
CA TYR A 318 12.98 23.63 -12.24
C TYR A 318 13.38 22.32 -12.91
N GLU A 319 14.52 21.76 -12.50
CA GLU A 319 14.94 20.44 -12.96
C GLU A 319 13.99 19.35 -12.43
N MET A 320 13.57 19.44 -11.16
CA MET A 320 12.51 18.59 -10.61
C MET A 320 11.20 18.70 -11.40
N LEU A 321 10.80 19.92 -11.76
CA LEU A 321 9.58 20.15 -12.56
C LEU A 321 9.70 19.52 -13.95
N ARG A 322 10.86 19.61 -14.59
CA ARG A 322 11.12 18.98 -15.90
C ARG A 322 10.97 17.46 -15.79
N MET A 323 11.70 16.83 -14.88
CA MET A 323 11.66 15.36 -14.68
C MET A 323 10.24 14.87 -14.31
N LEU A 324 9.56 15.57 -13.41
CA LEU A 324 8.19 15.24 -13.03
C LEU A 324 7.22 15.36 -14.19
N SER A 325 7.34 16.45 -14.98
CA SER A 325 6.48 16.69 -16.15
C SER A 325 6.68 15.61 -17.21
N ASP A 326 7.93 15.25 -17.51
CA ASP A 326 8.24 14.21 -18.50
C ASP A 326 7.75 12.83 -18.04
N SER A 327 7.89 12.51 -16.74
CA SER A 327 7.37 11.27 -16.17
C SER A 327 5.84 11.19 -16.21
N ILE A 328 5.13 12.28 -15.91
CA ILE A 328 3.66 12.34 -16.03
C ILE A 328 3.23 12.09 -17.48
N LYS A 329 3.89 12.75 -18.44
CA LYS A 329 3.62 12.57 -19.87
C LYS A 329 3.95 11.15 -20.34
N GLY A 330 5.00 10.53 -19.81
CA GLY A 330 5.36 9.14 -20.08
C GLY A 330 4.27 8.17 -19.59
N VAL A 331 3.73 8.38 -18.37
CA VAL A 331 2.58 7.61 -17.86
C VAL A 331 1.35 7.81 -18.75
N TYR A 332 1.05 9.03 -19.18
CA TYR A 332 -0.06 9.28 -20.09
C TYR A 332 0.15 8.62 -21.47
N ALA A 333 1.37 8.62 -22.00
CA ALA A 333 1.70 7.97 -23.25
C ALA A 333 1.53 6.44 -23.19
N SER A 334 1.86 5.83 -22.04
CA SER A 334 1.80 4.37 -21.86
C SER A 334 0.41 3.77 -22.03
N VAL A 335 -0.66 4.59 -21.90
CA VAL A 335 -2.04 4.18 -22.21
C VAL A 335 -2.15 3.71 -23.67
N PHE A 336 -1.39 4.31 -24.57
CA PHE A 336 -1.50 4.13 -26.01
C PHE A 336 -0.37 3.30 -26.64
N TYR A 337 0.48 2.68 -25.83
CA TYR A 337 1.52 1.78 -26.31
C TYR A 337 0.95 0.47 -26.86
N SER A 338 1.74 -0.20 -27.68
CA SER A 338 1.36 -1.45 -28.36
C SER A 338 0.84 -2.51 -27.43
N ASP A 339 1.48 -2.71 -26.27
CA ASP A 339 1.06 -3.69 -25.25
C ASP A 339 -0.31 -3.33 -24.65
N SER A 340 -0.53 -2.05 -24.34
CA SER A 340 -1.82 -1.54 -23.83
C SER A 340 -2.93 -1.70 -24.87
N LYS A 341 -2.67 -1.34 -26.14
CA LYS A 341 -3.61 -1.52 -27.24
C LYS A 341 -3.98 -2.98 -27.45
N SER A 342 -2.99 -3.88 -27.45
CA SER A 342 -3.20 -5.33 -27.63
C SER A 342 -4.03 -5.92 -26.46
N TYR A 343 -3.73 -5.51 -25.24
CA TYR A 343 -4.49 -5.96 -24.06
C TYR A 343 -5.94 -5.46 -24.08
N MET A 344 -6.19 -4.21 -24.44
CA MET A 344 -7.52 -3.63 -24.58
C MET A 344 -8.35 -4.37 -25.63
N GLN A 345 -7.76 -4.70 -26.77
CA GLN A 345 -8.42 -5.50 -27.82
C GLN A 345 -8.79 -6.89 -27.31
N ALA A 346 -7.89 -7.55 -26.59
CA ALA A 346 -8.13 -8.88 -26.03
C ALA A 346 -9.24 -8.89 -24.96
N THR A 347 -9.48 -7.76 -24.29
CA THR A 347 -10.47 -7.63 -23.19
C THR A 347 -11.77 -6.96 -23.61
N SER A 348 -11.97 -6.68 -24.89
CA SER A 348 -13.16 -5.98 -25.43
C SER A 348 -13.42 -4.59 -24.82
N ASN A 349 -12.38 -3.93 -24.32
CA ASN A 349 -12.44 -2.55 -23.84
C ASN A 349 -12.06 -1.58 -24.97
N PHE A 350 -12.59 -0.36 -24.92
CA PHE A 350 -12.27 0.69 -25.90
C PHE A 350 -11.21 1.62 -25.36
N ILE A 351 -10.07 1.69 -26.02
CA ILE A 351 -8.91 2.49 -25.62
C ILE A 351 -9.20 4.00 -25.56
N ASP A 352 -10.11 4.49 -26.38
CA ASP A 352 -10.54 5.89 -26.42
C ASP A 352 -11.40 6.29 -25.22
N GLN A 353 -11.89 5.33 -24.44
CA GLN A 353 -12.64 5.53 -23.22
C GLN A 353 -11.78 5.39 -21.94
N GLU A 354 -10.53 4.94 -22.09
CA GLU A 354 -9.61 4.83 -20.97
C GLU A 354 -9.10 6.19 -20.54
N LYS A 355 -9.20 6.46 -19.25
CA LYS A 355 -8.74 7.72 -18.65
C LYS A 355 -7.74 7.43 -17.54
N MET A 356 -6.65 8.19 -17.56
CA MET A 356 -5.52 7.98 -16.67
C MET A 356 -5.47 9.07 -15.59
N ALA A 357 -5.59 8.67 -14.33
CA ALA A 357 -5.12 9.47 -13.20
C ALA A 357 -3.63 9.13 -12.94
N VAL A 358 -2.89 10.07 -12.37
CA VAL A 358 -1.47 9.88 -12.04
C VAL A 358 -1.26 10.09 -10.54
N ILE A 359 -0.60 9.14 -9.91
CA ILE A 359 -0.22 9.19 -8.50
C ILE A 359 1.21 9.71 -8.39
N LEU A 360 1.38 10.83 -7.70
CA LEU A 360 2.68 11.36 -7.27
C LEU A 360 2.88 10.92 -5.82
N GLN A 361 3.80 9.99 -5.59
CA GLN A 361 4.00 9.37 -4.28
C GLN A 361 5.46 9.44 -3.85
N GLU A 362 5.70 9.82 -2.60
CA GLU A 362 7.00 9.73 -1.97
C GLU A 362 7.53 8.29 -2.03
N VAL A 363 8.73 8.09 -2.55
CA VAL A 363 9.39 6.79 -2.52
C VAL A 363 9.85 6.50 -1.10
N VAL A 364 9.46 5.34 -0.59
CA VAL A 364 9.89 4.87 0.73
C VAL A 364 11.32 4.35 0.65
N GLY A 365 12.18 4.79 1.54
CA GLY A 365 13.56 4.30 1.58
C GLY A 365 14.48 5.16 2.44
N ASN A 366 15.73 4.76 2.45
CA ASN A 366 16.86 5.51 3.02
C ASN A 366 17.89 5.74 1.91
N GLN A 367 18.65 6.82 2.04
CA GLN A 367 19.74 7.11 1.15
C GLN A 367 21.02 6.44 1.63
N TYR A 368 21.69 5.73 0.71
CA TYR A 368 22.99 5.08 0.91
C TYR A 368 23.94 5.56 -0.20
N GLY A 369 24.66 6.64 0.09
CA GLY A 369 25.49 7.31 -0.93
C GLY A 369 24.64 7.80 -2.11
N ASP A 370 24.84 7.21 -3.29
CA ASP A 370 24.13 7.55 -4.53
C ASP A 370 22.93 6.64 -4.81
N ARG A 371 22.51 5.84 -3.83
CA ARG A 371 21.42 4.86 -3.93
C ARG A 371 20.31 5.20 -2.97
N TYR A 372 19.08 4.88 -3.34
CA TYR A 372 17.91 5.06 -2.47
C TYR A 372 17.01 3.83 -2.53
N TYR A 373 16.77 3.19 -1.38
CA TYR A 373 15.91 2.01 -1.29
C TYR A 373 15.41 1.76 0.13
N PRO A 374 14.24 1.09 0.31
CA PRO A 374 13.75 0.69 1.62
C PRO A 374 14.56 -0.49 2.18
N SER A 375 14.51 -0.67 3.50
CA SER A 375 15.07 -1.86 4.13
C SER A 375 14.41 -3.13 3.61
N MET A 376 13.09 -3.11 3.46
CA MET A 376 12.33 -4.21 2.86
C MET A 376 11.11 -3.70 2.11
N SER A 377 10.67 -4.49 1.13
CA SER A 377 9.36 -4.36 0.49
C SER A 377 8.67 -5.70 0.48
N GLY A 378 7.36 -5.73 0.37
CA GLY A 378 6.61 -6.96 0.36
C GLY A 378 5.22 -6.86 -0.24
N VAL A 379 4.66 -8.04 -0.48
CA VAL A 379 3.27 -8.25 -0.87
C VAL A 379 2.66 -9.24 0.10
N ALA A 380 1.59 -8.84 0.77
CA ALA A 380 0.81 -9.68 1.67
C ALA A 380 -0.55 -9.99 1.02
N ARG A 381 -0.99 -11.24 1.13
CA ARG A 381 -2.30 -11.70 0.68
C ARG A 381 -3.04 -12.28 1.86
N SER A 382 -4.27 -11.87 2.08
CA SER A 382 -5.11 -12.41 3.16
C SER A 382 -5.63 -13.82 2.88
N LEU A 383 -5.37 -14.34 1.68
CA LEU A 383 -5.72 -15.70 1.29
C LEU A 383 -4.48 -16.46 0.80
N ASN A 384 -4.25 -17.63 1.38
CA ASN A 384 -3.14 -18.53 1.05
C ASN A 384 -3.66 -19.76 0.34
N TYR A 385 -3.43 -19.86 -0.96
CA TYR A 385 -3.82 -21.04 -1.76
C TYR A 385 -2.83 -22.21 -1.66
N TYR A 386 -1.73 -22.03 -0.95
CA TYR A 386 -0.67 -23.05 -0.79
C TYR A 386 -0.22 -23.11 0.68
N PRO A 387 -1.12 -23.49 1.60
CA PRO A 387 -0.76 -23.61 3.01
C PRO A 387 0.29 -24.72 3.22
N ILE A 388 1.26 -24.47 4.08
CA ILE A 388 2.37 -25.38 4.38
C ILE A 388 2.33 -25.76 5.85
N GLY A 389 2.43 -27.06 6.17
CA GLY A 389 2.42 -27.54 7.55
C GLY A 389 1.11 -27.22 8.26
N ASP A 390 1.19 -26.43 9.32
CA ASP A 390 0.03 -26.03 10.15
C ASP A 390 -0.68 -24.77 9.65
N GLU A 391 -0.22 -24.16 8.54
CA GLU A 391 -0.84 -22.98 7.96
C GLU A 391 -2.26 -23.27 7.47
N LYS A 392 -3.13 -22.26 7.54
CA LYS A 392 -4.49 -22.30 7.00
C LYS A 392 -4.66 -21.29 5.86
N PRO A 393 -5.55 -21.57 4.89
CA PRO A 393 -5.82 -20.66 3.77
C PRO A 393 -6.18 -19.23 4.22
N GLU A 394 -7.00 -19.09 5.26
CA GLU A 394 -7.47 -17.82 5.81
C GLU A 394 -6.42 -17.03 6.61
N GLU A 395 -5.28 -17.62 6.91
CA GLU A 395 -4.19 -16.95 7.63
C GLU A 395 -3.34 -16.08 6.71
N GLY A 396 -3.49 -16.26 5.40
CA GLY A 396 -2.77 -15.51 4.41
C GLY A 396 -1.31 -15.87 4.25
N THR A 397 -0.64 -15.15 3.37
CA THR A 397 0.79 -15.34 3.06
C THR A 397 1.46 -14.04 2.69
N VAL A 398 2.76 -13.94 2.92
CA VAL A 398 3.57 -12.75 2.65
C VAL A 398 4.84 -13.14 1.91
N ASN A 399 5.16 -12.34 0.87
CA ASN A 399 6.46 -12.39 0.20
C ASN A 399 7.21 -11.10 0.50
N ILE A 400 8.44 -11.20 1.00
CA ILE A 400 9.29 -10.06 1.32
C ILE A 400 10.65 -10.14 0.64
N ALA A 401 11.22 -8.97 0.36
CA ALA A 401 12.54 -8.82 -0.22
C ALA A 401 13.24 -7.54 0.27
N LEU A 402 14.54 -7.53 0.25
CA LEU A 402 15.39 -6.34 0.40
C LEU A 402 15.22 -5.42 -0.82
N GLY A 403 15.13 -4.11 -0.61
CA GLY A 403 15.11 -3.10 -1.64
C GLY A 403 13.71 -2.77 -2.18
N LEU A 404 13.65 -2.18 -3.36
CA LEU A 404 12.41 -1.72 -3.99
C LEU A 404 11.50 -2.90 -4.41
N GLY A 405 10.20 -2.72 -4.23
CA GLY A 405 9.17 -3.73 -4.48
C GLY A 405 9.09 -4.23 -5.93
N LYS A 406 9.64 -3.49 -6.91
CA LYS A 406 9.77 -3.95 -8.29
C LYS A 406 10.47 -5.31 -8.39
N TYR A 407 11.38 -5.63 -7.47
CA TYR A 407 12.06 -6.93 -7.45
C TYR A 407 11.06 -8.10 -7.24
N ILE A 408 10.02 -7.88 -6.42
CA ILE A 408 8.97 -8.89 -6.17
C ILE A 408 8.06 -9.03 -7.40
N VAL A 409 7.66 -7.89 -7.98
CA VAL A 409 6.79 -7.85 -9.17
C VAL A 409 7.45 -8.51 -10.38
N ASP A 410 8.77 -8.30 -10.57
CA ASP A 410 9.54 -8.91 -11.66
C ASP A 410 9.85 -10.42 -11.41
N GLY A 411 9.24 -11.04 -10.39
CA GLY A 411 9.43 -12.45 -10.09
C GLY A 411 10.79 -12.79 -9.47
N GLY A 412 11.42 -11.83 -8.81
CA GLY A 412 12.66 -12.04 -8.08
C GLY A 412 12.49 -13.02 -6.93
N MET A 413 13.61 -13.57 -6.46
CA MET A 413 13.66 -14.52 -5.35
C MET A 413 13.30 -13.82 -4.03
N THR A 414 12.12 -14.12 -3.48
CA THR A 414 11.58 -13.53 -2.26
C THR A 414 11.55 -14.54 -1.13
N LEU A 415 11.52 -14.07 0.12
CA LEU A 415 11.24 -14.93 1.26
C LEU A 415 9.73 -14.95 1.50
N ARG A 416 9.15 -16.17 1.59
CA ARG A 416 7.74 -16.40 1.88
C ARG A 416 7.55 -16.82 3.34
N PHE A 417 6.54 -16.23 4.02
CA PHE A 417 6.13 -16.68 5.35
C PHE A 417 4.61 -16.45 5.57
N SER A 418 4.02 -17.18 6.53
CA SER A 418 2.70 -16.86 7.06
C SER A 418 2.84 -15.93 8.26
N PRO A 419 2.09 -14.82 8.34
CA PRO A 419 2.11 -13.94 9.51
C PRO A 419 1.70 -14.62 10.82
N TYR A 420 0.89 -15.69 10.74
CA TYR A 420 0.49 -16.49 11.89
C TYR A 420 1.56 -17.49 12.34
N HIS A 421 2.47 -17.86 11.42
CA HIS A 421 3.58 -18.80 11.65
C HIS A 421 4.92 -18.20 11.20
N PRO A 422 5.34 -17.02 11.71
CA PRO A 422 6.50 -16.27 11.18
C PRO A 422 7.83 -17.02 11.36
N HIS A 423 7.89 -17.99 12.29
CA HIS A 423 9.08 -18.79 12.54
C HIS A 423 9.21 -20.02 11.60
N GLN A 424 8.14 -20.37 10.88
CA GLN A 424 8.11 -21.52 9.97
C GLN A 424 8.43 -21.06 8.55
N ILE A 425 9.71 -21.02 8.22
CA ILE A 425 10.18 -20.52 6.92
C ILE A 425 10.84 -21.67 6.15
N LEU A 426 10.19 -22.10 5.08
CA LEU A 426 10.66 -23.21 4.25
C LEU A 426 12.06 -22.95 3.66
N GLN A 427 12.30 -21.74 3.16
CA GLN A 427 13.57 -21.37 2.51
C GLN A 427 14.79 -21.38 3.44
N THR A 428 14.58 -21.37 4.75
CA THR A 428 15.67 -21.41 5.75
C THR A 428 15.63 -22.66 6.62
N SER A 429 14.76 -23.64 6.31
CA SER A 429 14.61 -24.86 7.07
C SER A 429 15.82 -25.80 6.97
N GLU A 430 16.52 -25.76 5.83
CA GLU A 430 17.72 -26.54 5.56
C GLU A 430 18.84 -25.66 5.00
N LEU A 431 20.09 -26.01 5.31
CA LEU A 431 21.25 -25.22 4.89
C LEU A 431 21.35 -25.09 3.36
N ASP A 432 21.20 -26.21 2.66
CA ASP A 432 21.32 -26.27 1.19
C ASP A 432 20.22 -25.43 0.52
N ILE A 433 19.04 -25.39 1.11
CA ILE A 433 17.91 -24.57 0.66
C ILE A 433 18.24 -23.09 0.87
N ALA A 434 18.66 -22.74 2.07
CA ALA A 434 18.97 -21.35 2.41
C ALA A 434 20.08 -20.77 1.53
N LEU A 435 21.10 -21.56 1.19
CA LEU A 435 22.20 -21.13 0.32
C LEU A 435 21.78 -20.89 -1.14
N LYS A 436 20.71 -21.54 -1.61
CA LYS A 436 20.25 -21.46 -3.01
C LYS A 436 19.03 -20.54 -3.18
N GLU A 437 18.11 -20.55 -2.21
CA GLU A 437 16.77 -19.95 -2.34
C GLU A 437 16.62 -18.65 -1.56
N THR A 438 17.72 -18.03 -1.09
CA THR A 438 17.71 -16.69 -0.52
C THR A 438 18.06 -15.65 -1.56
N GLN A 439 17.51 -14.45 -1.39
CA GLN A 439 17.69 -13.32 -2.31
C GLN A 439 19.15 -13.01 -2.59
N THR A 440 19.53 -12.87 -3.86
CA THR A 440 20.90 -12.58 -4.29
C THR A 440 21.08 -11.19 -4.90
N ARG A 441 20.01 -10.55 -5.35
CA ARG A 441 19.99 -9.22 -5.96
C ARG A 441 18.82 -8.40 -5.43
N PHE A 442 18.90 -7.09 -5.55
CA PHE A 442 17.83 -6.16 -5.19
C PHE A 442 17.80 -4.96 -6.15
N TYR A 443 16.69 -4.21 -6.14
CA TYR A 443 16.59 -2.94 -6.86
C TYR A 443 16.79 -1.77 -5.91
N ALA A 444 17.54 -0.77 -6.40
CA ALA A 444 17.71 0.55 -5.79
C ALA A 444 17.49 1.65 -6.84
N LEU A 445 17.03 2.81 -6.44
CA LEU A 445 16.97 3.98 -7.29
C LEU A 445 18.36 4.61 -7.38
N ASP A 446 18.81 4.95 -8.59
CA ASP A 446 20.03 5.70 -8.86
C ASP A 446 19.78 7.22 -8.67
N LEU A 447 20.49 7.82 -7.73
CA LEU A 447 20.40 9.26 -7.46
C LEU A 447 21.32 10.11 -8.35
N LYS A 448 22.25 9.49 -9.08
CA LYS A 448 23.20 10.18 -9.98
C LYS A 448 22.70 10.33 -11.40
N ASN A 449 21.77 9.51 -11.83
CA ASN A 449 21.35 9.44 -13.21
C ASN A 449 20.34 10.55 -13.57
N ILE A 450 20.81 11.80 -13.56
CA ILE A 450 20.00 13.01 -13.67
C ILE A 450 19.86 13.51 -15.12
N GLY A 451 20.70 13.04 -16.03
CA GLY A 451 20.85 13.65 -17.36
C GLY A 451 20.57 12.74 -18.55
N GLN A 452 20.02 11.55 -18.33
CA GLN A 452 19.67 10.66 -19.44
C GLN A 452 18.38 11.12 -20.15
N ASP A 453 18.30 10.85 -21.45
CA ASP A 453 17.08 11.02 -22.20
C ASP A 453 15.97 10.15 -21.61
N PHE A 454 14.78 10.70 -21.50
CA PHE A 454 13.62 10.00 -20.96
C PHE A 454 13.28 8.79 -21.87
N SER A 455 13.03 7.63 -21.26
CA SER A 455 12.85 6.35 -21.94
C SER A 455 11.47 5.76 -21.75
N ILE A 456 11.02 4.93 -22.71
CA ILE A 456 9.85 4.05 -22.56
C ILE A 456 10.07 3.06 -21.42
N ASP A 457 11.31 2.55 -21.26
CA ASP A 457 11.68 1.70 -20.15
C ASP A 457 11.55 2.45 -18.82
N ASP A 458 10.55 2.12 -18.03
CA ASP A 458 10.26 2.75 -16.74
C ASP A 458 11.27 2.39 -15.63
N GLY A 459 12.13 1.42 -15.89
CA GLY A 459 13.24 1.02 -15.02
C GLY A 459 14.58 1.69 -15.36
N PHE A 460 14.66 2.66 -16.30
CA PHE A 460 15.90 3.22 -16.82
C PHE A 460 16.83 3.83 -15.76
N ASN A 461 16.30 4.25 -14.61
CA ASN A 461 17.05 4.80 -13.48
C ASN A 461 17.08 3.87 -12.25
N LEU A 462 16.73 2.60 -12.44
CA LEU A 462 16.82 1.59 -11.38
C LEU A 462 18.08 0.74 -11.55
N LEU A 463 18.77 0.52 -10.45
CA LEU A 463 19.95 -0.34 -10.36
C LEU A 463 19.58 -1.72 -9.85
N LYS A 464 19.89 -2.77 -10.60
CA LYS A 464 19.77 -4.17 -10.15
C LYS A 464 21.12 -4.64 -9.58
N LEU A 465 21.25 -4.55 -8.27
CA LEU A 465 22.50 -4.72 -7.53
C LEU A 465 22.60 -6.10 -6.86
N PRO A 466 23.80 -6.67 -6.68
CA PRO A 466 23.98 -7.84 -5.82
C PRO A 466 23.82 -7.45 -4.34
N VAL A 467 23.37 -8.37 -3.50
CA VAL A 467 23.19 -8.17 -2.04
C VAL A 467 24.47 -7.69 -1.35
N LYS A 468 25.65 -8.00 -1.89
CA LYS A 468 26.94 -7.51 -1.39
C LYS A 468 27.03 -5.97 -1.36
N GLU A 469 26.36 -5.28 -2.27
CA GLU A 469 26.32 -3.82 -2.26
C GLU A 469 25.53 -3.28 -1.06
N ALA A 470 24.45 -3.96 -0.66
CA ALA A 470 23.72 -3.63 0.55
C ALA A 470 24.52 -3.93 1.84
N GLU A 471 25.43 -4.92 1.80
CA GLU A 471 26.41 -5.13 2.88
C GLU A 471 27.36 -3.94 2.98
N ASN A 472 27.89 -3.43 1.85
CA ASN A 472 28.75 -2.27 1.78
C ASN A 472 28.02 -0.99 2.29
N ASP A 473 26.72 -0.85 1.99
CA ASP A 473 25.86 0.23 2.46
C ASP A 473 25.54 0.14 3.97
N GLY A 474 25.82 -0.99 4.62
CA GLY A 474 25.50 -1.24 6.03
C GLY A 474 24.01 -1.49 6.29
N SER A 475 23.19 -1.70 5.24
CA SER A 475 21.74 -1.81 5.33
C SER A 475 21.23 -3.20 5.76
N LEU A 476 22.10 -4.20 5.83
CA LEU A 476 21.73 -5.61 6.10
C LEU A 476 21.53 -5.96 7.57
N ARG A 477 21.77 -5.05 8.50
CA ARG A 477 21.85 -5.31 9.94
C ARG A 477 20.71 -6.16 10.51
N TYR A 478 19.47 -5.88 10.12
CA TYR A 478 18.28 -6.57 10.63
C TYR A 478 17.72 -7.60 9.65
N LEU A 479 18.29 -7.70 8.46
CA LEU A 479 17.73 -8.45 7.34
C LEU A 479 18.47 -9.74 7.04
N ALA A 480 19.75 -9.80 7.40
CA ALA A 480 20.61 -10.91 6.99
C ALA A 480 21.13 -11.73 8.16
N SER A 481 21.41 -12.99 7.85
CA SER A 481 22.20 -13.91 8.65
C SER A 481 23.52 -14.19 7.94
N THR A 482 24.52 -14.65 8.68
CA THR A 482 25.85 -14.99 8.14
C THR A 482 26.01 -16.49 8.10
N PHE A 483 26.32 -17.05 6.92
CA PHE A 483 26.73 -18.43 6.77
C PHE A 483 28.19 -18.62 7.19
N ASP A 484 28.44 -19.46 8.16
CA ASP A 484 29.76 -19.87 8.60
C ASP A 484 30.21 -21.13 7.84
N PRO A 485 31.19 -21.02 6.93
CA PRO A 485 31.62 -22.16 6.12
C PRO A 485 32.43 -23.21 6.91
N TYR A 486 32.96 -22.85 8.08
CA TYR A 486 33.72 -23.80 8.91
C TYR A 486 32.81 -24.69 9.73
N ASP A 487 31.83 -24.09 10.40
CA ASP A 487 30.87 -24.80 11.23
C ASP A 487 29.68 -25.33 10.43
N GLN A 488 29.53 -24.95 9.15
CA GLN A 488 28.40 -25.30 8.28
C GLN A 488 27.05 -24.93 8.91
N VAL A 489 26.98 -23.73 9.51
CA VAL A 489 25.78 -23.22 10.16
C VAL A 489 25.45 -21.78 9.68
N ILE A 490 24.18 -21.42 9.78
CA ILE A 490 23.71 -20.05 9.57
C ILE A 490 23.55 -19.42 10.96
N ARG A 491 24.21 -18.27 11.17
CA ARG A 491 24.12 -17.48 12.40
C ARG A 491 23.35 -16.21 12.14
N ASP A 492 22.32 -15.94 12.94
CA ASP A 492 21.52 -14.72 12.78
C ASP A 492 22.35 -13.47 13.08
N GLY A 493 22.28 -12.50 12.17
CA GLY A 493 23.03 -11.24 12.23
C GLY A 493 24.26 -11.20 11.33
N ILE A 494 24.96 -10.08 11.40
CA ILE A 494 26.13 -9.77 10.56
C ILE A 494 27.39 -10.03 11.35
N TYR A 495 28.15 -11.05 10.94
CA TYR A 495 29.45 -11.39 11.50
C TYR A 495 30.56 -11.20 10.45
N PRO A 496 31.79 -10.91 10.85
CA PRO A 496 32.93 -10.82 9.92
C PRO A 496 33.15 -12.13 9.17
N GLY A 497 33.42 -12.03 7.88
CA GLY A 497 33.59 -13.23 7.03
C GLY A 497 32.25 -13.89 6.68
N GLY A 498 32.29 -15.02 5.93
CA GLY A 498 31.12 -15.77 5.52
C GLY A 498 30.20 -15.03 4.52
N ARG A 499 29.29 -15.78 3.90
CA ARG A 499 28.30 -15.24 2.96
C ARG A 499 27.10 -14.70 3.72
N LYS A 500 26.60 -13.50 3.35
CA LYS A 500 25.38 -12.93 3.91
C LYS A 500 24.18 -13.47 3.12
N LEU A 501 23.19 -13.97 3.86
CA LEU A 501 21.95 -14.53 3.36
C LEU A 501 20.79 -13.66 3.85
N ILE A 502 19.88 -13.29 2.98
CA ILE A 502 18.70 -12.50 3.33
C ILE A 502 17.65 -13.44 3.92
N THR A 503 17.63 -13.56 5.23
CA THR A 503 16.76 -14.48 5.98
C THR A 503 15.64 -13.78 6.74
N PHE A 504 15.77 -12.48 6.97
CA PHE A 504 14.88 -11.70 7.85
C PHE A 504 14.72 -12.29 9.27
N ALA A 505 15.66 -13.13 9.71
CA ALA A 505 15.57 -13.85 10.99
C ALA A 505 15.42 -12.90 12.19
N ASN A 506 16.15 -11.77 12.22
CA ASN A 506 16.02 -10.80 13.31
C ASN A 506 14.59 -10.20 13.41
N ILE A 507 13.86 -10.12 12.30
CA ILE A 507 12.50 -9.60 12.25
C ILE A 507 11.49 -10.71 12.56
N LEU A 508 11.63 -11.88 11.92
CA LEU A 508 10.62 -12.94 11.96
C LEU A 508 10.79 -13.90 13.14
N GLN A 509 12.01 -14.05 13.68
CA GLN A 509 12.28 -14.95 14.81
C GLN A 509 12.59 -14.23 16.11
N HIS A 510 13.16 -13.00 16.03
CA HIS A 510 13.59 -12.23 17.20
C HIS A 510 12.76 -10.95 17.42
N ASP A 511 11.68 -10.74 16.64
CA ASP A 511 10.70 -9.66 16.79
C ASP A 511 11.28 -8.24 16.93
N VAL A 512 12.44 -7.98 16.28
CA VAL A 512 13.07 -6.65 16.31
C VAL A 512 12.15 -5.58 15.72
N PHE A 513 11.30 -5.99 14.78
CA PHE A 513 10.27 -5.15 14.19
C PHE A 513 8.97 -5.96 14.08
N PRO A 514 7.80 -5.44 14.51
CA PRO A 514 6.55 -6.22 14.62
C PRO A 514 5.86 -6.42 13.27
N LEU A 515 6.61 -6.91 12.26
CA LEU A 515 6.14 -7.04 10.88
C LEU A 515 4.92 -7.95 10.78
N ALA A 516 4.98 -9.13 11.40
CA ALA A 516 3.90 -10.11 11.34
C ALA A 516 2.60 -9.56 11.96
N GLU A 517 2.70 -8.89 13.11
CA GLU A 517 1.53 -8.33 13.80
C GLU A 517 0.90 -7.17 13.02
N ILE A 518 1.71 -6.28 12.43
CA ILE A 518 1.21 -5.20 11.59
C ILE A 518 0.47 -5.77 10.36
N LEU A 519 1.03 -6.81 9.74
CA LEU A 519 0.44 -7.44 8.55
C LEU A 519 -0.86 -8.18 8.88
N LYS A 520 -0.94 -8.91 10.00
CA LYS A 520 -2.20 -9.51 10.50
C LYS A 520 -3.28 -8.44 10.63
N LEU A 521 -2.95 -7.33 11.26
CA LEU A 521 -3.88 -6.23 11.49
C LEU A 521 -4.32 -5.59 10.17
N ALA A 522 -3.38 -5.32 9.25
CA ALA A 522 -3.66 -4.71 7.95
C ALA A 522 -4.53 -5.60 7.06
N MET A 523 -4.23 -6.90 6.99
CA MET A 523 -5.03 -7.86 6.23
C MET A 523 -6.44 -8.00 6.81
N LYS A 524 -6.54 -8.13 8.13
CA LYS A 524 -7.83 -8.24 8.83
C LYS A 524 -8.74 -7.04 8.52
N TYR A 525 -8.28 -5.81 8.76
CA TYR A 525 -9.11 -4.63 8.51
C TYR A 525 -9.34 -4.37 7.02
N GLY A 526 -8.34 -4.66 6.17
CA GLY A 526 -8.50 -4.61 4.73
C GLY A 526 -9.64 -5.51 4.25
N GLU A 527 -9.69 -6.75 4.73
CA GLU A 527 -10.68 -7.75 4.39
C GLU A 527 -12.09 -7.41 4.95
N GLU A 528 -12.14 -7.03 6.24
CA GLU A 528 -13.38 -6.61 6.90
C GLU A 528 -14.05 -5.42 6.20
N GLU A 529 -13.28 -4.39 5.84
CA GLU A 529 -13.82 -3.18 5.20
C GLU A 529 -14.10 -3.39 3.70
N MET A 530 -13.26 -4.14 2.96
CA MET A 530 -13.51 -4.46 1.54
C MET A 530 -14.50 -5.61 1.35
N ARG A 531 -14.78 -6.39 2.41
CA ARG A 531 -15.64 -7.60 2.40
C ARG A 531 -15.19 -8.65 1.38
N ARG A 532 -13.91 -8.73 1.13
CA ARG A 532 -13.24 -9.66 0.20
C ARG A 532 -11.81 -9.86 0.64
N PRO A 533 -11.18 -11.01 0.30
CA PRO A 533 -9.75 -11.18 0.46
C PRO A 533 -8.98 -10.05 -0.23
N VAL A 534 -7.86 -9.64 0.37
CA VAL A 534 -7.09 -8.49 -0.09
C VAL A 534 -5.63 -8.84 -0.34
N GLU A 535 -5.05 -8.13 -1.30
CA GLU A 535 -3.61 -8.06 -1.52
C GLU A 535 -3.12 -6.66 -1.13
N ILE A 536 -2.04 -6.61 -0.36
CA ILE A 536 -1.46 -5.38 0.19
C ILE A 536 0.01 -5.30 -0.21
N GLU A 537 0.38 -4.24 -0.93
CA GLU A 537 1.78 -3.88 -1.15
C GLU A 537 2.28 -2.99 -0.01
N PHE A 538 3.47 -3.27 0.48
CA PHE A 538 4.07 -2.50 1.57
C PHE A 538 5.58 -2.33 1.40
N ALA A 539 6.13 -1.36 2.12
CA ALA A 539 7.57 -1.24 2.33
C ALA A 539 7.84 -0.80 3.78
N ALA A 540 9.03 -1.10 4.27
CA ALA A 540 9.44 -0.63 5.58
C ALA A 540 10.87 -0.11 5.57
N THR A 541 11.10 0.94 6.37
CA THR A 541 12.43 1.47 6.66
C THR A 541 12.77 1.18 8.11
N MET A 542 13.94 0.60 8.31
CA MET A 542 14.52 0.40 9.63
C MET A 542 15.51 1.52 9.93
N SER A 543 15.55 1.98 11.16
CA SER A 543 16.54 2.98 11.55
C SER A 543 17.95 2.37 11.56
N THR A 544 18.92 3.16 11.15
CA THR A 544 20.35 2.83 11.29
C THR A 544 20.88 3.02 12.72
N GLU A 545 20.17 3.80 13.53
CA GLU A 545 20.50 4.04 14.95
C GLU A 545 19.81 3.04 15.87
N MET A 546 20.48 2.62 16.96
CA MET A 546 20.03 1.51 17.81
C MET A 546 18.69 1.73 18.52
N ASP A 547 18.29 2.99 18.75
CA ASP A 547 17.15 3.36 19.61
C ASP A 547 15.94 3.91 18.83
N LYS A 548 15.96 3.89 17.50
CA LYS A 548 14.86 4.43 16.69
C LYS A 548 13.96 3.33 16.16
N SER A 549 12.65 3.55 16.27
CA SER A 549 11.62 2.70 15.66
C SER A 549 11.68 2.75 14.13
N GLY A 550 11.31 1.65 13.48
CA GLY A 550 11.11 1.61 12.03
C GLY A 550 9.77 2.22 11.62
N THR A 551 9.61 2.44 10.32
CA THR A 551 8.30 2.84 9.77
C THR A 551 7.84 1.83 8.73
N PHE A 552 6.62 1.34 8.91
CA PHE A 552 5.92 0.48 7.98
C PHE A 552 4.99 1.33 7.11
N TYR A 553 5.09 1.19 5.80
CA TYR A 553 4.29 1.94 4.85
C TYR A 553 3.39 1.02 4.05
N LEU A 554 2.09 1.29 4.05
CA LEU A 554 1.13 0.69 3.15
C LEU A 554 1.17 1.44 1.81
N LEU A 555 1.47 0.75 0.72
CA LEU A 555 1.69 1.34 -0.61
C LEU A 555 0.50 1.17 -1.55
N GLN A 556 -0.21 0.06 -1.42
CA GLN A 556 -1.40 -0.26 -2.22
C GLN A 556 -2.21 -1.34 -1.51
N ILE A 557 -3.53 -1.31 -1.70
CA ILE A 557 -4.44 -2.40 -1.36
C ILE A 557 -5.39 -2.62 -2.52
N ARG A 558 -5.65 -3.88 -2.82
CA ARG A 558 -6.66 -4.27 -3.80
C ARG A 558 -7.37 -5.54 -3.35
N PRO A 559 -8.65 -5.74 -3.72
CA PRO A 559 -9.27 -7.03 -3.52
C PRO A 559 -8.56 -8.08 -4.39
N ILE A 560 -8.39 -9.28 -3.85
CA ILE A 560 -7.99 -10.42 -4.65
C ILE A 560 -9.18 -10.74 -5.55
N VAL A 561 -8.96 -10.65 -6.86
CA VAL A 561 -9.93 -11.06 -7.85
C VAL A 561 -9.69 -12.54 -8.08
N ASP A 562 -10.67 -13.35 -7.72
CA ASP A 562 -10.67 -14.73 -8.15
C ASP A 562 -10.63 -14.74 -9.67
N SER A 563 -9.56 -15.30 -10.22
CA SER A 563 -9.37 -15.39 -11.66
C SER A 563 -10.59 -16.00 -12.30
N LYS A 564 -11.31 -15.19 -13.02
CA LYS A 564 -12.37 -15.42 -14.02
C LYS A 564 -13.44 -16.49 -13.80
N GLN A 565 -13.43 -17.28 -12.73
CA GLN A 565 -14.51 -18.23 -12.49
C GLN A 565 -14.69 -18.44 -10.99
N VAL A 566 -15.68 -17.78 -10.42
CA VAL A 566 -16.27 -18.25 -9.18
C VAL A 566 -16.60 -19.72 -9.42
N LEU A 567 -16.01 -20.59 -8.61
CA LEU A 567 -16.43 -21.99 -8.59
C LEU A 567 -17.83 -22.01 -7.96
N ASP A 568 -18.87 -21.69 -8.79
CA ASP A 568 -20.27 -21.74 -8.37
C ASP A 568 -20.73 -23.18 -8.14
N GLU A 569 -19.87 -24.16 -8.49
CA GLU A 569 -20.14 -25.58 -8.32
C GLU A 569 -19.42 -26.13 -7.09
N ASP A 570 -20.14 -26.90 -6.30
CA ASP A 570 -19.51 -27.71 -5.25
C ASP A 570 -18.77 -28.88 -5.89
N LEU A 571 -17.44 -28.80 -5.94
CA LEU A 571 -16.57 -29.83 -6.57
C LEU A 571 -16.73 -31.20 -5.93
N SER A 572 -17.22 -31.30 -4.68
CA SER A 572 -17.50 -32.56 -4.02
C SER A 572 -18.67 -33.34 -4.65
N LEU A 573 -19.49 -32.66 -5.46
CA LEU A 573 -20.67 -33.25 -6.14
C LEU A 573 -20.40 -33.67 -7.59
N VAL A 574 -19.19 -33.52 -8.08
CA VAL A 574 -18.83 -33.90 -9.45
C VAL A 574 -18.94 -35.44 -9.61
N LYS A 575 -19.65 -35.89 -10.66
CA LYS A 575 -19.86 -37.31 -10.89
C LYS A 575 -18.56 -38.03 -11.25
N ALA A 576 -18.27 -39.12 -10.58
CA ALA A 576 -17.07 -39.93 -10.80
C ALA A 576 -16.89 -40.39 -12.28
N GLU A 577 -17.98 -40.67 -12.98
CA GLU A 577 -17.96 -41.08 -14.39
C GLU A 577 -17.35 -40.06 -15.36
N LYS A 578 -17.51 -38.76 -15.06
CA LYS A 578 -16.96 -37.64 -15.83
C LYS A 578 -15.60 -37.18 -15.35
N THR A 579 -15.09 -37.76 -14.28
CA THR A 579 -13.86 -37.34 -13.62
C THR A 579 -12.71 -38.23 -14.07
N LEU A 580 -11.59 -37.59 -14.47
CA LEU A 580 -10.32 -38.25 -14.74
C LEU A 580 -9.47 -38.37 -13.49
N LEU A 581 -9.33 -37.23 -12.81
CA LEU A 581 -8.58 -37.10 -11.55
C LEU A 581 -9.42 -36.31 -10.55
N ALA A 582 -9.45 -36.74 -9.29
CA ALA A 582 -9.96 -35.94 -8.17
C ALA A 582 -9.11 -36.13 -6.93
N SER A 583 -8.86 -35.05 -6.22
CA SER A 583 -8.08 -35.04 -5.00
C SER A 583 -8.80 -34.28 -3.90
N ASN A 584 -8.78 -34.82 -2.68
CA ASN A 584 -9.19 -34.14 -1.43
C ASN A 584 -8.02 -33.41 -0.75
N HIS A 585 -6.83 -33.45 -1.37
CA HIS A 585 -5.60 -32.83 -0.93
C HIS A 585 -4.98 -32.04 -2.08
N ALA A 586 -5.80 -31.13 -2.68
CA ALA A 586 -5.38 -30.29 -3.79
C ALA A 586 -4.94 -28.91 -3.30
N LEU A 587 -3.88 -28.38 -3.90
CA LEU A 587 -3.38 -27.03 -3.68
C LEU A 587 -3.43 -26.24 -4.99
N GLY A 588 -3.65 -24.95 -4.89
CA GLY A 588 -3.91 -24.05 -6.02
C GLY A 588 -5.33 -23.53 -5.98
N HIS A 589 -5.70 -22.67 -6.94
CA HIS A 589 -7.07 -22.17 -7.08
C HIS A 589 -7.36 -21.74 -8.51
N GLY A 590 -8.56 -22.02 -8.98
CA GLY A 590 -9.05 -21.56 -10.28
C GLY A 590 -9.47 -22.67 -11.23
N ILE A 591 -9.76 -22.26 -12.47
CA ILE A 591 -10.14 -23.18 -13.56
C ILE A 591 -9.14 -23.02 -14.70
N MET A 592 -8.64 -24.15 -15.21
CA MET A 592 -7.82 -24.21 -16.42
C MET A 592 -8.57 -25.00 -17.47
N ASN A 593 -8.69 -24.46 -18.67
CA ASN A 593 -9.43 -25.03 -19.79
C ASN A 593 -8.62 -25.02 -21.09
N ASP A 594 -7.31 -24.93 -20.97
CA ASP A 594 -6.33 -24.82 -22.06
C ASP A 594 -5.27 -25.93 -22.02
N VAL A 595 -5.50 -27.01 -21.24
CA VAL A 595 -4.57 -28.14 -21.14
C VAL A 595 -5.11 -29.31 -21.94
N TYR A 596 -4.39 -29.73 -22.97
CA TYR A 596 -4.78 -30.80 -23.90
C TYR A 596 -3.99 -32.09 -23.67
N ASP A 597 -2.97 -32.04 -22.85
CA ASP A 597 -1.96 -33.09 -22.75
C ASP A 597 -1.84 -33.60 -21.32
N ILE A 598 -1.74 -34.93 -21.18
CA ILE A 598 -1.42 -35.61 -19.92
C ILE A 598 -0.26 -36.54 -20.13
N VAL A 599 0.73 -36.43 -19.24
CA VAL A 599 1.90 -37.32 -19.21
C VAL A 599 1.86 -38.08 -17.90
N TYR A 600 1.91 -39.39 -17.98
CA TYR A 600 1.92 -40.22 -16.79
C TYR A 600 2.96 -41.34 -16.83
N VAL A 601 3.41 -41.72 -15.63
CA VAL A 601 4.33 -42.86 -15.43
C VAL A 601 3.51 -44.16 -15.46
N LYS A 602 3.98 -45.12 -16.25
CA LYS A 602 3.36 -46.47 -16.34
C LYS A 602 3.60 -47.22 -15.04
N THR A 603 2.54 -47.79 -14.48
CA THR A 603 2.56 -48.44 -13.17
C THR A 603 2.66 -49.95 -13.24
N ASP A 604 2.39 -50.61 -14.41
CA ASP A 604 2.35 -52.05 -14.56
C ASP A 604 3.62 -52.79 -14.17
N ASN A 605 4.79 -52.18 -14.35
CA ASN A 605 6.08 -52.71 -13.96
C ASN A 605 6.95 -51.66 -13.25
N TYR A 606 6.29 -50.74 -12.52
CA TYR A 606 7.01 -49.69 -11.82
C TYR A 606 7.90 -50.22 -10.73
N SER A 607 9.15 -49.74 -10.71
CA SER A 607 10.12 -49.96 -9.63
C SER A 607 10.86 -48.67 -9.33
N ALA A 608 11.01 -48.35 -8.07
CA ALA A 608 11.74 -47.17 -7.62
C ALA A 608 13.20 -47.12 -8.11
N SER A 609 13.78 -48.29 -8.47
CA SER A 609 15.11 -48.37 -9.08
C SER A 609 15.23 -47.66 -10.44
N HIS A 610 14.12 -47.40 -11.11
CA HIS A 610 14.06 -46.71 -12.41
C HIS A 610 13.74 -45.22 -12.30
N ASN A 611 13.57 -44.68 -11.09
CA ASN A 611 13.15 -43.30 -10.90
C ASN A 611 14.12 -42.28 -11.51
N GLN A 612 15.42 -42.61 -11.59
CA GLN A 612 16.42 -41.77 -12.25
C GLN A 612 16.22 -41.73 -13.78
N ASP A 613 15.93 -42.87 -14.38
CA ASP A 613 15.67 -42.97 -15.83
C ASP A 613 14.36 -42.24 -16.19
N ILE A 614 13.33 -42.38 -15.35
CA ILE A 614 12.05 -41.71 -15.48
C ILE A 614 12.25 -40.19 -15.45
N ALA A 615 13.02 -39.68 -14.48
CA ALA A 615 13.31 -38.25 -14.37
C ALA A 615 13.99 -37.70 -15.62
N TYR A 616 14.93 -38.45 -16.22
CA TYR A 616 15.62 -38.07 -17.46
C TYR A 616 14.68 -38.03 -18.67
N GLU A 617 13.79 -39.04 -18.81
CA GLU A 617 12.79 -39.04 -19.90
C GLU A 617 11.78 -37.88 -19.78
N ILE A 618 11.37 -37.55 -18.55
CA ILE A 618 10.47 -36.40 -18.29
C ILE A 618 11.15 -35.08 -18.64
N GLU A 619 12.39 -34.86 -18.26
CA GLU A 619 13.16 -33.66 -18.62
C GLU A 619 13.18 -33.44 -20.14
N LYS A 620 13.43 -34.50 -20.89
CA LYS A 620 13.44 -34.45 -22.37
C LYS A 620 12.08 -34.07 -22.94
N LEU A 621 11.04 -34.69 -22.43
CA LEU A 621 9.66 -34.42 -22.88
C LEU A 621 9.22 -32.99 -22.50
N ASN A 622 9.53 -32.53 -21.29
CA ASN A 622 9.25 -31.17 -20.84
C ASN A 622 9.88 -30.10 -21.75
N LYS A 623 11.09 -30.35 -22.24
CA LYS A 623 11.75 -29.45 -23.19
C LYS A 623 10.96 -29.34 -24.49
N GLU A 624 10.42 -30.42 -25.01
CA GLU A 624 9.58 -30.42 -26.21
C GLU A 624 8.29 -29.59 -26.02
N PHE A 625 7.68 -29.66 -24.82
CA PHE A 625 6.51 -28.84 -24.47
C PHE A 625 6.85 -27.36 -24.39
N LEU A 626 8.00 -27.01 -23.78
CA LEU A 626 8.47 -25.63 -23.72
C LEU A 626 8.76 -25.05 -25.11
N ASP A 627 9.43 -25.82 -25.97
CA ASP A 627 9.74 -25.41 -27.34
C ASP A 627 8.49 -25.14 -28.20
N LYS A 628 7.40 -25.85 -27.89
CA LYS A 628 6.08 -25.68 -28.54
C LYS A 628 5.15 -24.69 -27.81
N ASN A 629 5.58 -24.12 -26.71
CA ASN A 629 4.77 -23.29 -25.81
C ASN A 629 3.44 -23.99 -25.39
N GLN A 630 3.54 -25.27 -25.05
CA GLN A 630 2.42 -26.12 -24.63
C GLN A 630 2.56 -26.53 -23.19
N ASN A 631 1.44 -26.83 -22.54
CA ASN A 631 1.35 -27.23 -21.16
C ASN A 631 0.78 -28.65 -21.03
N TYR A 632 1.05 -29.31 -19.90
CA TYR A 632 0.54 -30.66 -19.67
C TYR A 632 0.23 -30.92 -18.19
N ILE A 633 -0.53 -31.98 -17.90
CA ILE A 633 -0.72 -32.53 -16.56
C ILE A 633 0.29 -33.65 -16.36
N LEU A 634 1.05 -33.62 -15.27
CA LEU A 634 2.03 -34.63 -14.93
C LEU A 634 1.52 -35.54 -13.81
N VAL A 635 1.44 -36.84 -14.05
CA VAL A 635 1.01 -37.83 -13.04
C VAL A 635 2.11 -38.88 -12.83
N GLY A 636 2.46 -39.17 -11.57
CA GLY A 636 3.42 -40.20 -11.27
C GLY A 636 3.26 -40.83 -9.90
N PRO A 637 3.84 -42.05 -9.72
CA PRO A 637 3.80 -42.74 -8.47
C PRO A 637 4.81 -42.13 -7.47
N GLY A 638 4.39 -41.96 -6.23
CA GLY A 638 5.21 -41.41 -5.17
C GLY A 638 5.37 -39.89 -5.28
N ARG A 639 6.43 -39.37 -4.68
CA ARG A 639 6.68 -37.92 -4.60
C ARG A 639 7.47 -37.41 -5.80
N TRP A 640 7.15 -36.22 -6.26
CA TRP A 640 7.98 -35.51 -7.22
C TRP A 640 9.04 -34.68 -6.53
N GLY A 641 10.26 -34.64 -7.10
CA GLY A 641 11.36 -33.85 -6.56
C GLY A 641 12.02 -34.44 -5.31
N SER A 642 11.76 -35.71 -4.99
CA SER A 642 12.38 -36.38 -3.86
C SER A 642 13.88 -36.61 -4.10
N SER A 643 14.72 -36.26 -3.13
CA SER A 643 16.14 -36.61 -3.16
C SER A 643 16.38 -38.11 -2.89
N ASP A 644 15.43 -38.76 -2.20
CA ASP A 644 15.40 -40.20 -2.00
C ASP A 644 14.62 -40.88 -3.13
N THR A 645 15.33 -41.60 -3.99
CA THR A 645 14.77 -42.30 -5.15
C THR A 645 13.81 -43.43 -4.77
N TRP A 646 13.82 -43.91 -3.52
CA TRP A 646 12.84 -44.88 -3.03
C TRP A 646 11.51 -44.26 -2.64
N LEU A 647 11.50 -42.94 -2.33
CA LEU A 647 10.30 -42.21 -1.96
C LEU A 647 9.63 -41.49 -3.13
N GLY A 648 10.35 -41.32 -4.25
CA GLY A 648 9.79 -40.63 -5.40
C GLY A 648 10.76 -40.40 -6.55
N ILE A 649 10.31 -39.65 -7.54
CA ILE A 649 11.04 -39.35 -8.78
C ILE A 649 11.90 -38.10 -8.60
N PRO A 650 13.23 -38.16 -8.79
CA PRO A 650 14.16 -37.07 -8.43
C PRO A 650 14.23 -35.97 -9.51
N VAL A 651 13.08 -35.40 -9.92
CA VAL A 651 13.07 -34.29 -10.84
C VAL A 651 13.41 -32.98 -10.13
N LYS A 652 13.96 -32.02 -10.89
CA LYS A 652 14.09 -30.61 -10.46
C LYS A 652 13.05 -29.78 -11.18
N TRP A 653 12.74 -28.59 -10.66
CA TRP A 653 11.76 -27.71 -11.29
C TRP A 653 11.98 -27.50 -12.80
N PRO A 654 13.19 -27.20 -13.31
CA PRO A 654 13.39 -27.03 -14.75
C PRO A 654 13.01 -28.25 -15.59
N HIS A 655 13.01 -29.45 -14.99
CA HIS A 655 12.67 -30.71 -15.68
C HIS A 655 11.18 -30.88 -15.93
N ILE A 656 10.29 -30.08 -15.28
CA ILE A 656 8.85 -30.22 -15.33
C ILE A 656 8.12 -28.85 -15.39
N SER A 657 8.84 -27.80 -15.75
CA SER A 657 8.33 -26.41 -15.67
C SER A 657 7.17 -26.08 -16.62
N ALA A 658 6.91 -26.91 -17.64
CA ALA A 658 5.74 -26.80 -18.50
C ALA A 658 4.48 -27.46 -17.90
N ALA A 659 4.60 -28.22 -16.81
CA ALA A 659 3.44 -28.82 -16.15
C ALA A 659 2.57 -27.75 -15.47
N LYS A 660 1.26 -27.76 -15.72
CA LYS A 660 0.25 -26.87 -15.07
C LYS A 660 -0.41 -27.53 -13.87
N VAL A 661 -0.45 -28.85 -13.83
CA VAL A 661 -0.91 -29.63 -12.70
C VAL A 661 0.07 -30.80 -12.49
N ILE A 662 0.44 -31.01 -11.25
CA ILE A 662 1.32 -32.10 -10.84
C ILE A 662 0.56 -33.00 -9.87
N VAL A 663 0.56 -34.30 -10.14
CA VAL A 663 -0.19 -35.28 -9.38
C VAL A 663 0.74 -36.33 -8.80
N GLU A 664 0.72 -36.48 -7.49
CA GLU A 664 1.35 -37.55 -6.75
C GLU A 664 0.33 -38.66 -6.50
N ALA A 665 0.50 -39.79 -7.17
CA ALA A 665 -0.43 -40.93 -7.08
C ALA A 665 0.15 -42.04 -6.22
N GLY A 666 -0.64 -42.50 -5.24
CA GLY A 666 -0.28 -43.67 -4.43
C GLY A 666 -0.40 -44.97 -5.24
N LEU A 667 0.41 -45.98 -4.89
CA LEU A 667 0.34 -47.34 -5.41
C LEU A 667 -0.40 -48.28 -4.42
N THR A 668 -0.85 -49.42 -4.89
CA THR A 668 -1.67 -50.39 -4.12
C THR A 668 -1.13 -50.68 -2.70
N ASN A 669 0.18 -50.66 -2.51
CA ASN A 669 0.84 -50.94 -1.24
C ASN A 669 1.63 -49.74 -0.68
N TYR A 670 1.43 -48.56 -1.24
CA TYR A 670 2.23 -47.40 -0.87
C TYR A 670 1.37 -46.13 -0.90
N ARG A 671 1.09 -45.60 0.31
CA ARG A 671 0.40 -44.34 0.47
C ARG A 671 1.36 -43.17 0.25
N VAL A 672 0.93 -42.18 -0.52
CA VAL A 672 1.67 -40.91 -0.67
C VAL A 672 1.10 -39.88 0.29
N ASP A 673 1.95 -39.36 1.14
CA ASP A 673 1.64 -38.15 1.91
C ASP A 673 2.11 -36.90 1.14
N PRO A 674 1.38 -35.77 1.22
CA PRO A 674 1.73 -34.56 0.47
C PRO A 674 3.18 -34.13 0.65
N SER A 675 3.87 -33.80 -0.45
CA SER A 675 5.26 -33.35 -0.46
C SER A 675 5.36 -31.89 0.01
N GLN A 676 5.10 -31.65 1.28
CA GLN A 676 5.26 -30.33 1.87
C GLN A 676 6.69 -30.20 2.41
N GLY A 677 7.40 -29.11 2.07
CA GLY A 677 8.69 -28.80 2.67
C GLY A 677 9.92 -29.04 1.79
N THR A 678 9.78 -29.23 0.48
CA THR A 678 10.90 -29.40 -0.45
C THR A 678 11.11 -28.17 -1.34
N HIS A 679 12.31 -28.02 -1.94
CA HIS A 679 12.55 -27.02 -3.01
C HIS A 679 11.54 -27.09 -4.13
N PHE A 680 11.11 -28.28 -4.45
CA PHE A 680 10.12 -28.56 -5.45
C PHE A 680 8.80 -27.88 -5.14
N PHE A 681 8.31 -28.02 -3.93
CA PHE A 681 7.04 -27.43 -3.48
C PHE A 681 7.05 -25.90 -3.50
N GLN A 682 8.19 -25.28 -3.18
CA GLN A 682 8.33 -23.83 -3.26
C GLN A 682 8.12 -23.29 -4.68
N ASN A 683 8.63 -23.99 -5.69
CA ASN A 683 8.42 -23.59 -7.08
C ASN A 683 6.94 -23.71 -7.49
N LEU A 684 6.22 -24.73 -7.02
CA LEU A 684 4.79 -24.88 -7.25
C LEU A 684 4.03 -23.65 -6.76
N THR A 685 4.32 -23.22 -5.54
CA THR A 685 3.66 -22.03 -4.95
C THR A 685 3.98 -20.74 -5.70
N SER A 686 5.23 -20.60 -6.17
CA SER A 686 5.72 -19.40 -6.88
C SER A 686 5.12 -19.27 -8.28
N PHE A 687 4.88 -20.40 -8.97
CA PHE A 687 4.40 -20.41 -10.36
C PHE A 687 2.92 -20.73 -10.51
N GLY A 688 2.18 -20.87 -9.39
CA GLY A 688 0.74 -21.11 -9.41
C GLY A 688 0.33 -22.44 -10.05
N VAL A 689 1.14 -23.48 -9.87
CA VAL A 689 0.90 -24.82 -10.43
C VAL A 689 -0.06 -25.58 -9.54
N GLY A 690 -1.11 -26.21 -10.14
CA GLY A 690 -1.99 -27.10 -9.40
C GLY A 690 -1.23 -28.33 -8.89
N TYR A 691 -1.50 -28.71 -7.63
CA TYR A 691 -0.85 -29.86 -7.04
C TYR A 691 -1.86 -30.77 -6.36
N PHE A 692 -1.88 -32.05 -6.73
CA PHE A 692 -2.84 -33.06 -6.25
C PHE A 692 -2.10 -34.22 -5.60
N THR A 693 -2.61 -34.69 -4.47
CA THR A 693 -2.23 -35.97 -3.90
C THR A 693 -3.43 -36.91 -3.98
N ILE A 694 -3.27 -38.09 -4.57
CA ILE A 694 -4.32 -39.06 -4.82
C ILE A 694 -3.88 -40.44 -4.33
N ASN A 695 -4.69 -41.08 -3.49
CA ASN A 695 -4.50 -42.45 -3.02
C ASN A 695 -5.76 -43.28 -3.37
N SER A 696 -6.04 -43.45 -4.65
CA SER A 696 -7.29 -44.06 -5.15
C SER A 696 -7.55 -45.45 -4.59
N TYR A 697 -6.51 -46.24 -4.35
CA TYR A 697 -6.62 -47.57 -3.75
C TYR A 697 -7.10 -47.57 -2.29
N MET A 698 -7.06 -46.43 -1.63
CA MET A 698 -7.54 -46.21 -0.25
C MET A 698 -8.86 -45.43 -0.22
N ASN A 699 -9.54 -45.27 -1.37
CA ASN A 699 -10.72 -44.43 -1.55
C ASN A 699 -10.44 -42.94 -1.20
N ASP A 700 -9.21 -42.48 -1.37
CA ASP A 700 -8.81 -41.08 -1.15
C ASP A 700 -8.45 -40.48 -2.51
N GLY A 701 -9.47 -39.92 -3.16
CA GLY A 701 -9.42 -39.35 -4.50
C GLY A 701 -9.72 -40.35 -5.63
N ILE A 702 -9.71 -39.86 -6.86
CA ILE A 702 -9.99 -40.59 -8.10
C ILE A 702 -8.80 -40.46 -9.04
N TYR A 703 -8.36 -41.57 -9.59
CA TYR A 703 -7.43 -41.63 -10.71
C TYR A 703 -7.92 -42.74 -11.70
N ASP A 704 -8.55 -42.31 -12.79
CA ASP A 704 -9.07 -43.22 -13.82
C ASP A 704 -7.96 -43.54 -14.84
N GLN A 705 -7.04 -44.40 -14.41
CA GLN A 705 -5.91 -44.84 -15.23
C GLN A 705 -6.38 -45.75 -16.41
N ASP A 706 -7.47 -46.50 -16.24
CA ASP A 706 -8.02 -47.37 -17.29
C ASP A 706 -8.49 -46.55 -18.48
N PHE A 707 -9.17 -45.43 -18.22
CA PHE A 707 -9.57 -44.49 -19.28
C PHE A 707 -8.38 -43.98 -20.10
N LEU A 708 -7.22 -43.71 -19.45
CA LEU A 708 -6.01 -43.25 -20.12
C LEU A 708 -5.33 -44.38 -20.90
N ASN A 709 -5.34 -45.59 -20.35
CA ASN A 709 -4.74 -46.78 -21.00
C ASN A 709 -5.48 -47.18 -22.27
N ASP A 710 -6.78 -46.92 -22.34
CA ASP A 710 -7.64 -47.18 -23.53
C ASP A 710 -7.42 -46.19 -24.68
N LYS A 711 -6.69 -45.08 -24.44
CA LYS A 711 -6.39 -44.08 -25.46
C LYS A 711 -5.13 -44.44 -26.25
N GLU A 712 -5.09 -44.05 -27.52
CA GLU A 712 -3.91 -44.15 -28.33
C GLU A 712 -2.89 -43.11 -27.89
N PRO A 713 -1.64 -43.48 -27.56
CA PRO A 713 -0.64 -42.53 -27.08
C PRO A 713 -0.08 -41.65 -28.21
N ALA A 714 0.03 -40.36 -27.99
CA ALA A 714 0.77 -39.46 -28.86
C ALA A 714 2.27 -39.73 -28.82
N PHE A 715 2.76 -40.19 -27.66
CA PHE A 715 4.16 -40.61 -27.44
C PHE A 715 4.20 -41.62 -26.30
N GLU A 716 5.02 -42.66 -26.46
CA GLU A 716 5.18 -43.68 -25.44
C GLU A 716 6.65 -44.16 -25.36
N THR A 717 7.13 -44.34 -24.11
CA THR A 717 8.43 -44.95 -23.84
C THR A 717 8.29 -46.21 -22.98
N LYS A 718 9.41 -46.74 -22.53
CA LYS A 718 9.39 -47.82 -21.55
C LYS A 718 8.68 -47.44 -20.24
N TYR A 719 8.82 -46.18 -19.80
CA TYR A 719 8.36 -45.73 -18.49
C TYR A 719 7.21 -44.70 -18.55
N LEU A 720 7.11 -43.93 -19.64
CA LEU A 720 6.15 -42.83 -19.77
C LEU A 720 5.12 -43.11 -20.86
N ARG A 721 3.95 -42.54 -20.67
CA ARG A 721 2.93 -42.48 -21.68
C ARG A 721 2.32 -41.06 -21.74
N HIS A 722 2.27 -40.50 -22.92
CA HIS A 722 1.71 -39.16 -23.21
C HIS A 722 0.46 -39.32 -24.06
N ILE A 723 -0.68 -38.80 -23.58
CA ILE A 723 -1.93 -38.73 -24.27
C ILE A 723 -2.26 -37.29 -24.65
N HIS A 724 -2.54 -37.07 -25.91
CA HIS A 724 -3.05 -35.79 -26.41
C HIS A 724 -4.53 -35.91 -26.69
N PHE A 725 -5.34 -34.93 -26.29
CA PHE A 725 -6.76 -34.88 -26.51
C PHE A 725 -7.12 -33.76 -27.51
N ASP A 726 -8.07 -34.03 -28.41
CA ASP A 726 -8.60 -33.03 -29.35
C ASP A 726 -9.34 -31.85 -28.65
N LYS A 727 -9.85 -32.11 -27.44
CA LYS A 727 -10.54 -31.13 -26.61
C LYS A 727 -9.80 -30.97 -25.28
N PRO A 728 -9.82 -29.76 -24.67
CA PRO A 728 -9.09 -29.54 -23.43
C PRO A 728 -9.64 -30.34 -22.26
N LEU A 729 -8.76 -30.75 -21.39
CA LEU A 729 -9.07 -31.20 -20.04
C LEU A 729 -9.47 -30.00 -19.20
N ILE A 730 -10.61 -30.07 -18.53
CA ILE A 730 -11.03 -28.98 -17.63
C ILE A 730 -10.54 -29.30 -16.22
N VAL A 731 -9.63 -28.47 -15.73
CA VAL A 731 -9.12 -28.56 -14.37
C VAL A 731 -9.83 -27.51 -13.50
N LYS A 732 -10.40 -27.93 -12.37
CA LYS A 732 -11.03 -27.06 -11.37
C LYS A 732 -10.39 -27.32 -10.01
N ILE A 733 -9.90 -26.26 -9.34
CA ILE A 733 -9.25 -26.37 -8.03
C ILE A 733 -9.86 -25.36 -7.07
N ASP A 734 -10.38 -25.84 -5.95
CA ASP A 734 -10.82 -25.04 -4.81
C ASP A 734 -9.79 -25.17 -3.66
N GLY A 735 -8.81 -24.28 -3.64
CA GLY A 735 -7.75 -24.29 -2.63
C GLY A 735 -8.26 -23.96 -1.22
N MET A 736 -9.46 -23.42 -1.06
CA MET A 736 -10.08 -23.18 0.25
C MET A 736 -10.62 -24.46 0.86
N LYS A 737 -11.13 -25.37 0.00
CA LYS A 737 -11.66 -26.67 0.42
C LYS A 737 -10.64 -27.80 0.25
N ASN A 738 -9.46 -27.51 -0.28
CA ASN A 738 -8.43 -28.49 -0.67
C ASN A 738 -8.92 -29.55 -1.69
N ILE A 739 -9.88 -29.19 -2.52
CA ILE A 739 -10.47 -30.10 -3.51
C ILE A 739 -10.02 -29.69 -4.91
N GLY A 740 -9.58 -30.67 -5.70
CA GLY A 740 -9.23 -30.48 -7.11
C GLY A 740 -9.80 -31.58 -7.99
N VAL A 741 -10.26 -31.22 -9.19
CA VAL A 741 -10.85 -32.14 -10.15
C VAL A 741 -10.32 -31.88 -11.56
N VAL A 742 -9.97 -32.93 -12.28
CA VAL A 742 -9.72 -32.91 -13.73
C VAL A 742 -10.82 -33.67 -14.40
N MET A 743 -11.57 -32.98 -15.27
CA MET A 743 -12.69 -33.58 -16.02
C MET A 743 -12.16 -34.28 -17.27
N LYS A 744 -12.79 -35.40 -17.66
CA LYS A 744 -12.60 -36.00 -18.97
C LYS A 744 -13.05 -35.03 -20.05
N PRO A 745 -12.39 -35.01 -21.24
CA PRO A 745 -12.80 -34.17 -22.36
C PRO A 745 -14.20 -34.64 -22.88
N GLU A 746 -15.16 -33.72 -23.01
CA GLU A 746 -16.52 -33.98 -23.50
C GLU A 746 -16.61 -33.99 -25.00
#